data_0341b4e5b2e1ed8238c35c32e7a31c66
#
_entry.id   0341b4e5b2e1ed8238c35c32e7a31c66
#
_cell.length_a   1.000
_cell.length_b   1.000
_cell.length_c   1.000
_cell.angle_alpha   90.00
_cell.angle_beta   90.00
_cell.angle_gamma   90.00
#
_symmetry.space_group_name_H-M   'P 1'
#
loop_
_entity.id
_entity.type
_entity.pdbx_description
1 polymer ?
#
loop_
_entity_poly.entity_id
_entity_poly.type
_entity_poly.pdbx_seq_one_letter_code
_entity_poly.pdbx_strand_id
1 'polypeptide(L)'
;MESVAYSLCRIWILFLLFWLGQGRQMAPPGFVQSSCHSRIFWMKLNKLLLQGKFFQLEINDPYAGPVLLDEKLASRCGYVLSEDVWGNPVFRASVLGCHVVNEADELFSLTVNIKVSSFASMRAAVTYTYPMYCSYSSWAPREIVCEENYMEVSVKTDVPAVSNDYTVAWMSALPETQNVAYQLWQLMFVSPSGRKRIMVSDAAKLGYSFNNTLYRVYLRAPYHSNESDISMVSGVNMNLVTSTSMYRQRWLLMLIDTTVSCPLDGTSFTDTMLTWTVPSVIPTLVLQESTFLSKNIVMGVDGQVIVNPEENNYLLEHNKTHIGITIPIGAEGGKLKSSVSCGVYGIIYSIDLFLEHTWTDADWQTTKYTVIKSITTPFMPQIPTVINNTLPEERIFNIAFGHFLPDVSLVSITIGNVPFTLREAQHRGYKIYETSFSNGTKGFILEVSFDDPYVLKEYVNRNETKYTLLVNYTLSVGPEMVLYYHSAEVECVIADIEIPEATGYCDEENLYLAIPVFGLHQYWNLYLGAKLLNRHTALTNGYLAASNSTHLVLQIPLFAVGVTYEEVSFQKIKARFDVALRKVRTMETLQIFSVSCNFNSSAFIICHPDGTIMISAQMKTVPAIDMSKTKLRDSSCKPKEYNKGHAFFMFHVTTCGTSVRFEGDHIVYENEISYEKETLPGQSQPKITRDPDYRLTVSCYYRAKETVMLGAFVSEPSTSRPFGSGTMVPRSNTAVYRRIRKALNVVSRVSKNESFMDFYEPNEAILKRPVESVFLEVELKDESPNAELYLDNCWVTGSLDFNSAPRWNITVDGQVVIEHPICLSEKH
;
A
#
# COMPACT_ATOMS: atom_id res chain seq x y z
N MET A 1 50.04 -1.33 -65.72
CA MET A 1 48.62 -1.04 -65.98
C MET A 1 47.68 -2.09 -65.39
N GLU A 2 48.12 -3.32 -65.07
CA GLU A 2 47.28 -4.39 -64.50
C GLU A 2 46.97 -4.21 -63.03
N SER A 3 47.83 -3.60 -62.23
CA SER A 3 47.59 -3.42 -60.79
C SER A 3 46.49 -2.38 -60.41
N VAL A 4 46.25 -1.40 -61.28
CA VAL A 4 45.26 -0.33 -61.13
C VAL A 4 43.86 -0.87 -61.45
N ALA A 5 43.78 -1.75 -62.46
CA ALA A 5 42.48 -2.38 -62.83
C ALA A 5 41.97 -3.33 -61.77
N TYR A 6 42.85 -4.08 -61.06
CA TYR A 6 42.43 -4.92 -59.96
C TYR A 6 41.96 -4.16 -58.71
N SER A 7 42.54 -3.00 -58.44
CA SER A 7 42.13 -2.15 -57.34
C SER A 7 40.77 -1.48 -57.61
N LEU A 8 40.57 -0.98 -58.85
CA LEU A 8 39.25 -0.43 -59.22
C LEU A 8 38.11 -1.49 -59.22
N CYS A 9 38.43 -2.71 -59.70
CA CYS A 9 37.43 -3.76 -59.68
C CYS A 9 37.06 -4.20 -58.22
N ARG A 10 38.03 -4.23 -57.30
CA ARG A 10 37.73 -4.46 -55.87
C ARG A 10 36.90 -3.34 -55.21
N ILE A 11 37.15 -2.10 -55.57
CA ILE A 11 36.37 -0.95 -55.07
C ILE A 11 34.95 -1.02 -55.65
N TRP A 12 34.77 -1.36 -56.90
CA TRP A 12 33.44 -1.57 -57.52
C TRP A 12 32.68 -2.77 -56.94
N ILE A 13 33.33 -3.86 -56.63
CA ILE A 13 32.73 -5.02 -55.95
C ILE A 13 32.35 -4.67 -54.53
N LEU A 14 33.19 -3.90 -53.81
CA LEU A 14 32.85 -3.39 -52.48
C LEU A 14 31.70 -2.40 -52.52
N PHE A 15 31.63 -1.53 -53.52
CA PHE A 15 30.50 -0.61 -53.74
C PHE A 15 29.22 -1.38 -54.12
N LEU A 16 29.29 -2.38 -54.98
CA LEU A 16 28.17 -3.28 -55.29
C LEU A 16 27.74 -4.11 -54.09
N LEU A 17 28.66 -4.61 -53.27
CA LEU A 17 28.36 -5.31 -52.04
C LEU A 17 27.77 -4.37 -50.97
N PHE A 18 28.16 -3.08 -50.96
CA PHE A 18 27.57 -2.06 -50.08
C PHE A 18 26.16 -1.64 -50.55
N TRP A 19 25.91 -1.64 -51.88
CA TRP A 19 24.60 -1.38 -52.47
C TRP A 19 23.66 -2.61 -52.35
N LEU A 20 24.16 -3.82 -52.38
CA LEU A 20 23.42 -5.06 -52.15
C LEU A 20 23.20 -5.34 -50.65
N GLY A 21 23.89 -4.62 -49.73
CA GLY A 21 23.80 -4.78 -48.29
C GLY A 21 22.67 -4.01 -47.63
N GLN A 22 21.87 -3.23 -48.33
CA GLN A 22 20.57 -2.75 -47.83
C GLN A 22 19.52 -3.82 -48.11
N GLY A 23 19.74 -5.03 -47.60
CA GLY A 23 18.73 -6.06 -47.60
C GLY A 23 17.52 -5.62 -46.78
N ARG A 24 16.36 -5.54 -47.44
CA ARG A 24 15.10 -5.41 -46.73
C ARG A 24 15.00 -6.58 -45.76
N GLN A 25 15.23 -6.30 -44.51
CA GLN A 25 15.20 -7.33 -43.47
C GLN A 25 13.74 -7.66 -43.18
N MET A 26 13.35 -8.93 -43.29
CA MET A 26 12.01 -9.34 -42.93
C MET A 26 11.88 -9.25 -41.39
N ALA A 27 10.71 -8.81 -40.94
CA ALA A 27 10.41 -8.74 -39.51
C ALA A 27 10.51 -10.13 -38.85
N PRO A 28 11.01 -10.24 -37.61
CA PRO A 28 11.04 -11.52 -36.90
C PRO A 28 9.65 -12.15 -36.82
N PRO A 29 9.52 -13.48 -36.80
CA PRO A 29 8.24 -14.15 -36.59
C PRO A 29 7.58 -13.69 -35.29
N GLY A 30 6.28 -13.36 -35.34
CA GLY A 30 5.52 -12.89 -34.17
C GLY A 30 5.75 -11.43 -33.79
N PHE A 31 6.60 -10.67 -34.52
CA PHE A 31 6.81 -9.24 -34.27
C PHE A 31 5.67 -8.38 -34.75
N VAL A 32 5.08 -8.70 -35.91
CA VAL A 32 3.98 -7.97 -36.53
C VAL A 32 2.80 -8.90 -36.71
N GLN A 33 1.63 -8.46 -36.23
CA GLN A 33 0.33 -9.05 -36.56
C GLN A 33 -0.43 -8.02 -37.38
N SER A 34 -1.03 -8.43 -38.49
CA SER A 34 -1.81 -7.54 -39.35
C SER A 34 -3.07 -8.22 -39.86
N SER A 35 -4.13 -7.44 -40.04
CA SER A 35 -5.40 -7.84 -40.61
C SER A 35 -5.97 -6.68 -41.42
N CYS A 36 -7.00 -6.96 -42.24
CA CYS A 36 -7.83 -5.96 -42.86
C CYS A 36 -9.29 -6.30 -42.55
N HIS A 37 -9.99 -5.33 -41.98
CA HIS A 37 -11.41 -5.49 -41.73
C HIS A 37 -12.17 -4.26 -42.25
N SER A 38 -13.28 -4.52 -42.90
CA SER A 38 -14.04 -3.48 -43.58
C SER A 38 -13.06 -2.69 -44.46
N ARG A 39 -12.86 -1.41 -44.26
CA ARG A 39 -11.93 -0.58 -45.02
C ARG A 39 -10.76 -0.01 -44.19
N ILE A 40 -10.35 -0.75 -43.16
CA ILE A 40 -9.27 -0.36 -42.23
C ILE A 40 -8.20 -1.45 -42.26
N PHE A 41 -6.96 -1.04 -42.48
CA PHE A 41 -5.79 -1.84 -42.18
C PHE A 41 -5.54 -1.82 -40.66
N TRP A 42 -5.31 -2.98 -40.07
CA TRP A 42 -4.94 -3.15 -38.67
C TRP A 42 -3.55 -3.77 -38.58
N MET A 43 -2.68 -3.19 -37.77
CA MET A 43 -1.37 -3.72 -37.48
C MET A 43 -1.03 -3.53 -36.01
N LYS A 44 -0.52 -4.59 -35.39
CA LYS A 44 -0.08 -4.58 -34.00
C LYS A 44 1.35 -5.08 -33.92
N LEU A 45 2.20 -4.37 -33.15
CA LEU A 45 3.59 -4.75 -32.88
C LEU A 45 3.72 -5.37 -31.50
N ASN A 46 4.53 -6.41 -31.38
CA ASN A 46 4.81 -7.05 -30.10
C ASN A 46 5.88 -6.28 -29.34
N LYS A 47 5.51 -5.61 -28.24
CA LYS A 47 6.41 -4.82 -27.39
C LYS A 47 7.54 -5.65 -26.76
N LEU A 48 7.30 -6.93 -26.48
CA LEU A 48 8.34 -7.81 -25.91
C LEU A 48 9.59 -7.89 -26.81
N LEU A 49 9.40 -7.81 -28.14
CA LEU A 49 10.49 -7.80 -29.10
C LEU A 49 11.10 -6.39 -29.28
N LEU A 50 10.45 -5.35 -28.76
CA LEU A 50 10.93 -3.97 -28.70
C LEU A 50 11.61 -3.61 -27.38
N GLN A 51 11.63 -4.50 -26.39
CA GLN A 51 12.11 -4.20 -25.05
C GLN A 51 13.53 -3.61 -25.06
N GLY A 52 13.68 -2.43 -24.46
CA GLY A 52 14.94 -1.68 -24.45
C GLY A 52 15.30 -1.00 -25.78
N LYS A 53 14.41 -0.94 -26.77
CA LYS A 53 14.62 -0.32 -28.07
C LYS A 53 13.56 0.74 -28.34
N PHE A 54 13.96 1.75 -29.10
CA PHE A 54 13.07 2.76 -29.66
C PHE A 54 12.57 2.31 -31.01
N PHE A 55 11.33 2.64 -31.35
CA PHE A 55 10.77 2.36 -32.67
C PHE A 55 10.20 3.63 -33.30
N GLN A 56 10.12 3.62 -34.62
CA GLN A 56 9.57 4.68 -35.43
C GLN A 56 8.90 4.08 -36.67
N LEU A 57 7.71 4.58 -37.00
CA LEU A 57 6.99 4.15 -38.19
C LEU A 57 7.14 5.16 -39.32
N GLU A 58 7.39 4.65 -40.50
CA GLU A 58 7.40 5.42 -41.74
C GLU A 58 6.48 4.74 -42.75
N ILE A 59 5.72 5.52 -43.47
CA ILE A 59 4.90 5.04 -44.58
C ILE A 59 5.74 5.18 -45.87
N ASN A 60 5.81 4.11 -46.64
CA ASN A 60 6.54 4.12 -47.88
C ASN A 60 5.66 4.66 -49.03
N ASP A 61 5.88 5.93 -49.40
CA ASP A 61 5.20 6.50 -50.57
C ASP A 61 5.79 5.88 -51.84
N PRO A 62 4.94 5.38 -52.75
CA PRO A 62 5.43 4.77 -54.00
C PRO A 62 6.25 5.68 -54.88
N TYR A 63 6.10 7.03 -54.78
CA TYR A 63 6.70 8.02 -55.64
C TYR A 63 7.75 8.90 -54.94
N ALA A 64 7.53 9.22 -53.67
CA ALA A 64 8.37 10.14 -52.89
C ALA A 64 9.30 9.42 -51.87
N GLY A 65 9.13 8.12 -51.64
CA GLY A 65 9.91 7.34 -50.67
C GLY A 65 9.34 7.37 -49.27
N PRO A 66 10.11 7.01 -48.22
CA PRO A 66 9.62 6.86 -46.86
C PRO A 66 9.28 8.21 -46.23
N VAL A 67 8.05 8.32 -45.70
CA VAL A 67 7.51 9.50 -45.00
C VAL A 67 7.36 9.16 -43.52
N LEU A 68 7.93 9.96 -42.64
CA LEU A 68 7.80 9.79 -41.19
C LEU A 68 6.36 10.05 -40.75
N LEU A 69 5.82 9.17 -39.95
CA LEU A 69 4.50 9.32 -39.38
C LEU A 69 4.57 10.15 -38.08
N ASP A 70 4.01 11.36 -38.13
CA ASP A 70 3.73 12.20 -36.96
C ASP A 70 2.22 12.32 -36.72
N GLU A 71 1.80 12.83 -35.58
CA GLU A 71 0.36 12.91 -35.19
C GLU A 71 -0.46 13.76 -36.16
N LYS A 72 0.10 14.88 -36.67
CA LYS A 72 -0.62 15.76 -37.59
C LYS A 72 -0.77 15.12 -38.97
N LEU A 73 0.27 14.46 -39.45
CA LEU A 73 0.23 13.70 -40.69
C LEU A 73 -0.71 12.51 -40.53
N ALA A 74 -0.67 11.82 -39.41
CA ALA A 74 -1.51 10.67 -39.12
C ALA A 74 -3.00 11.01 -39.27
N SER A 75 -3.51 11.98 -38.53
CA SER A 75 -4.91 12.41 -38.58
C SER A 75 -5.31 12.82 -40.01
N ARG A 76 -4.53 13.65 -40.68
CA ARG A 76 -4.80 14.13 -42.04
C ARG A 76 -4.77 13.01 -43.10
N CYS A 77 -3.87 12.03 -42.90
CA CYS A 77 -3.75 10.93 -43.86
C CYS A 77 -4.65 9.74 -43.59
N GLY A 78 -5.42 9.78 -42.50
CA GLY A 78 -6.31 8.68 -42.13
C GLY A 78 -5.58 7.52 -41.45
N TYR A 79 -4.60 7.85 -40.62
CA TYR A 79 -3.84 6.91 -39.83
C TYR A 79 -4.05 7.17 -38.35
N VAL A 80 -4.03 6.10 -37.54
CA VAL A 80 -4.04 6.14 -36.09
C VAL A 80 -2.85 5.35 -35.58
N LEU A 81 -2.10 5.92 -34.65
CA LEU A 81 -1.06 5.24 -33.89
C LEU A 81 -1.41 5.35 -32.41
N SER A 82 -1.69 4.24 -31.79
CA SER A 82 -2.04 4.12 -30.38
C SER A 82 -1.23 3.00 -29.72
N GLU A 83 -1.41 2.82 -28.44
CA GLU A 83 -0.82 1.70 -27.71
C GLU A 83 -1.95 0.97 -26.96
N ASP A 84 -1.89 -0.36 -26.95
CA ASP A 84 -2.79 -1.12 -26.09
C ASP A 84 -2.35 -1.03 -24.62
N VAL A 85 -3.15 -1.53 -23.67
CA VAL A 85 -2.85 -1.48 -22.22
C VAL A 85 -1.52 -2.13 -21.82
N TRP A 86 -1.01 -3.04 -22.64
CA TRP A 86 0.28 -3.67 -22.47
C TRP A 86 1.42 -2.85 -23.08
N GLY A 87 1.06 -1.73 -23.75
CA GLY A 87 1.98 -0.86 -24.46
C GLY A 87 2.46 -1.45 -25.78
N ASN A 88 1.69 -2.39 -26.37
CA ASN A 88 1.96 -2.83 -27.74
C ASN A 88 1.50 -1.74 -28.71
N PRO A 89 2.34 -1.24 -29.62
CA PRO A 89 1.92 -0.27 -30.62
C PRO A 89 0.87 -0.86 -31.57
N VAL A 90 -0.22 -0.11 -31.74
CA VAL A 90 -1.33 -0.45 -32.64
C VAL A 90 -1.41 0.64 -33.72
N PHE A 91 -1.32 0.23 -34.98
CA PHE A 91 -1.44 1.11 -36.12
C PHE A 91 -2.69 0.74 -36.92
N ARG A 92 -3.54 1.73 -37.21
CA ARG A 92 -4.71 1.58 -38.07
C ARG A 92 -4.63 2.57 -39.23
N ALA A 93 -5.06 2.16 -40.39
CA ALA A 93 -5.04 3.02 -41.57
C ALA A 93 -6.30 2.82 -42.44
N SER A 94 -6.90 3.93 -42.87
CA SER A 94 -7.97 3.90 -43.87
C SER A 94 -7.45 3.40 -45.23
N VAL A 95 -8.20 2.58 -45.96
CA VAL A 95 -7.87 2.19 -47.32
C VAL A 95 -7.83 3.41 -48.29
N LEU A 96 -8.51 4.51 -47.91
CA LEU A 96 -8.42 5.79 -48.59
C LEU A 96 -7.28 6.67 -48.04
N GLY A 97 -6.35 6.12 -47.22
CA GLY A 97 -5.23 6.83 -46.61
C GLY A 97 -4.29 7.44 -47.64
N CYS A 98 -3.51 8.47 -47.23
CA CYS A 98 -2.38 8.96 -48.02
C CYS A 98 -1.43 7.79 -48.30
N HIS A 99 -0.76 7.81 -49.47
CA HIS A 99 0.26 6.81 -49.82
C HIS A 99 -0.24 5.34 -49.92
N VAL A 100 -1.55 5.10 -49.80
CA VAL A 100 -2.16 3.79 -50.08
C VAL A 100 -2.24 3.66 -51.60
N VAL A 101 -1.71 2.57 -52.12
CA VAL A 101 -1.92 2.19 -53.52
C VAL A 101 -3.33 1.65 -53.68
N ASN A 102 -4.10 2.29 -54.55
CA ASN A 102 -5.50 1.97 -54.81
C ASN A 102 -5.65 1.45 -56.24
N GLU A 103 -6.15 0.22 -56.38
CA GLU A 103 -6.42 -0.39 -57.66
C GLU A 103 -7.96 -0.52 -57.86
N ALA A 104 -8.52 0.40 -58.63
CA ALA A 104 -9.92 0.44 -59.02
C ALA A 104 -10.96 0.49 -57.86
N ASP A 105 -10.57 1.02 -56.71
CA ASP A 105 -11.37 1.06 -55.47
C ASP A 105 -11.78 -0.35 -54.97
N GLU A 106 -11.01 -1.40 -55.32
CA GLU A 106 -11.27 -2.78 -54.87
C GLU A 106 -10.08 -3.40 -54.12
N LEU A 107 -8.87 -3.14 -54.57
CA LEU A 107 -7.63 -3.66 -53.99
C LEU A 107 -6.76 -2.54 -53.47
N PHE A 108 -6.34 -2.66 -52.25
CA PHE A 108 -5.55 -1.62 -51.56
C PHE A 108 -4.29 -2.24 -50.98
N SER A 109 -3.14 -1.53 -51.13
CA SER A 109 -1.92 -1.94 -50.46
C SER A 109 -1.21 -0.75 -49.83
N LEU A 110 -0.65 -1.01 -48.63
CA LEU A 110 0.11 -0.03 -47.87
C LEU A 110 1.39 -0.69 -47.37
N THR A 111 2.52 -0.03 -47.58
CA THR A 111 3.82 -0.53 -47.12
C THR A 111 4.31 0.34 -45.98
N VAL A 112 4.53 -0.29 -44.84
CA VAL A 112 5.00 0.37 -43.61
C VAL A 112 6.44 -0.05 -43.33
N ASN A 113 7.32 0.90 -43.07
CA ASN A 113 8.68 0.67 -42.62
C ASN A 113 8.74 0.86 -41.08
N ILE A 114 9.11 -0.19 -40.37
CA ILE A 114 9.28 -0.19 -38.93
C ILE A 114 10.77 -0.06 -38.64
N LYS A 115 11.19 1.09 -38.15
CA LYS A 115 12.57 1.32 -37.72
C LYS A 115 12.73 1.04 -36.26
N VAL A 116 13.70 0.20 -35.87
CA VAL A 116 13.98 -0.17 -34.51
C VAL A 116 15.44 0.12 -34.19
N SER A 117 15.72 0.84 -33.13
CA SER A 117 17.07 1.23 -32.71
C SER A 117 17.22 1.12 -31.18
N SER A 118 18.44 0.84 -30.74
CA SER A 118 18.80 0.96 -29.32
C SER A 118 19.03 2.41 -28.88
N PHE A 119 19.02 3.37 -29.82
CA PHE A 119 19.22 4.79 -29.54
C PHE A 119 17.98 5.61 -29.90
N ALA A 120 17.57 6.51 -29.02
CA ALA A 120 16.45 7.42 -29.27
C ALA A 120 16.64 8.30 -30.52
N SER A 121 17.91 8.59 -30.91
CA SER A 121 18.25 9.32 -32.12
C SER A 121 18.12 8.50 -33.42
N MET A 122 17.62 7.27 -33.32
CA MET A 122 17.46 6.31 -34.42
C MET A 122 18.76 6.03 -35.22
N ARG A 123 19.92 6.28 -34.60
CA ARG A 123 21.21 5.91 -35.22
C ARG A 123 21.33 4.39 -35.23
N ALA A 124 21.88 3.86 -36.34
CA ALA A 124 22.02 2.42 -36.57
C ALA A 124 20.68 1.64 -36.44
N ALA A 125 19.55 2.26 -36.83
CA ALA A 125 18.26 1.61 -36.86
C ALA A 125 18.22 0.46 -37.85
N VAL A 126 17.63 -0.64 -37.47
CA VAL A 126 17.24 -1.72 -38.38
C VAL A 126 15.84 -1.40 -38.91
N THR A 127 15.67 -1.46 -40.23
CA THR A 127 14.37 -1.19 -40.85
C THR A 127 13.75 -2.50 -41.32
N TYR A 128 12.56 -2.78 -40.87
CA TYR A 128 11.70 -3.87 -41.32
C TYR A 128 10.63 -3.30 -42.21
N THR A 129 10.57 -3.76 -43.45
CA THR A 129 9.54 -3.33 -44.42
C THR A 129 8.42 -4.36 -44.40
N TYR A 130 7.19 -3.89 -44.14
CA TYR A 130 6.03 -4.73 -44.02
C TYR A 130 4.89 -4.27 -44.96
N PRO A 131 4.58 -5.03 -46.02
CA PRO A 131 3.45 -4.73 -46.87
C PRO A 131 2.15 -5.27 -46.31
N MET A 132 1.10 -4.45 -46.32
CA MET A 132 -0.28 -4.83 -45.95
C MET A 132 -1.17 -4.76 -47.17
N TYR A 133 -2.12 -5.68 -47.26
CA TYR A 133 -3.09 -5.76 -48.36
C TYR A 133 -4.49 -5.80 -47.81
N CYS A 134 -5.42 -5.13 -48.49
CA CYS A 134 -6.84 -5.09 -48.15
C CYS A 134 -7.68 -5.17 -49.40
N SER A 135 -8.70 -5.98 -49.38
CA SER A 135 -9.71 -6.06 -50.46
C SER A 135 -11.03 -5.55 -49.91
N TYR A 136 -11.61 -4.55 -50.59
CA TYR A 136 -12.87 -3.96 -50.19
C TYR A 136 -13.67 -3.53 -51.43
N SER A 137 -14.80 -4.19 -51.71
CA SER A 137 -15.62 -3.96 -52.90
C SER A 137 -17.09 -3.62 -52.56
N SER A 138 -17.52 -3.81 -51.31
CA SER A 138 -18.90 -3.60 -50.87
C SER A 138 -19.19 -2.15 -50.46
N TRP A 139 -18.85 -1.20 -51.34
CA TRP A 139 -19.06 0.20 -51.07
C TRP A 139 -20.52 0.63 -51.04
N ALA A 140 -20.90 1.29 -49.93
CA ALA A 140 -22.18 2.01 -49.87
C ALA A 140 -22.07 3.38 -50.56
N PRO A 141 -23.18 3.94 -51.07
CA PRO A 141 -23.20 5.31 -51.63
C PRO A 141 -22.56 6.35 -50.68
N ARG A 142 -22.82 6.30 -49.38
CA ARG A 142 -22.18 7.10 -48.36
C ARG A 142 -21.59 6.18 -47.30
N GLU A 143 -20.33 6.42 -46.94
CA GLU A 143 -19.66 5.74 -45.85
C GLU A 143 -18.99 6.73 -44.94
N ILE A 144 -19.18 6.56 -43.63
CA ILE A 144 -18.60 7.39 -42.58
C ILE A 144 -17.78 6.50 -41.67
N VAL A 145 -16.56 6.97 -41.36
CA VAL A 145 -15.68 6.33 -40.34
C VAL A 145 -15.32 7.34 -39.28
N CYS A 146 -15.61 6.98 -38.06
CA CYS A 146 -15.24 7.68 -36.88
C CYS A 146 -14.07 6.94 -36.20
N GLU A 147 -12.87 7.48 -36.31
CA GLU A 147 -11.67 7.00 -35.63
C GLU A 147 -11.32 7.89 -34.47
N GLU A 148 -10.31 7.52 -33.68
CA GLU A 148 -9.94 8.26 -32.47
C GLU A 148 -9.42 9.67 -32.76
N ASN A 149 -8.73 9.89 -33.87
CA ASN A 149 -8.06 11.15 -34.18
C ASN A 149 -8.57 11.84 -35.43
N TYR A 150 -9.51 11.21 -36.19
CA TYR A 150 -10.13 11.82 -37.37
C TYR A 150 -11.54 11.29 -37.61
N MET A 151 -12.32 12.07 -38.34
CA MET A 151 -13.61 11.72 -38.91
C MET A 151 -13.49 11.67 -40.44
N GLU A 152 -13.98 10.62 -41.09
CA GLU A 152 -13.90 10.49 -42.53
C GLU A 152 -15.30 10.23 -43.14
N VAL A 153 -15.68 10.97 -44.16
CA VAL A 153 -16.81 10.70 -45.00
C VAL A 153 -16.40 10.44 -46.42
N SER A 154 -16.90 9.39 -47.02
CA SER A 154 -16.65 9.02 -48.43
C SER A 154 -17.96 8.81 -49.12
N VAL A 155 -18.14 9.45 -50.26
CA VAL A 155 -19.40 9.44 -51.03
C VAL A 155 -19.10 9.13 -52.49
N LYS A 156 -20.08 8.46 -53.12
CA LYS A 156 -20.05 8.18 -54.57
C LYS A 156 -20.12 9.46 -55.40
N THR A 157 -19.38 9.49 -56.51
CA THR A 157 -19.36 10.63 -57.46
C THR A 157 -20.28 10.44 -58.65
N ASP A 158 -21.05 9.34 -58.69
CA ASP A 158 -22.00 9.14 -59.80
C ASP A 158 -23.04 10.26 -59.86
N VAL A 159 -23.20 10.81 -61.03
CA VAL A 159 -24.25 11.80 -61.32
C VAL A 159 -25.56 11.05 -61.52
N PRO A 160 -26.59 11.27 -60.70
CA PRO A 160 -27.87 10.63 -60.91
C PRO A 160 -28.49 11.09 -62.21
N ALA A 161 -29.15 10.16 -62.89
CA ALA A 161 -29.91 10.49 -64.10
C ALA A 161 -31.04 11.49 -63.77
N VAL A 162 -31.00 12.67 -64.28
CA VAL A 162 -31.97 13.73 -63.98
C VAL A 162 -33.36 13.42 -64.62
N SER A 163 -33.43 12.52 -65.59
CA SER A 163 -34.67 12.01 -66.18
C SER A 163 -34.44 10.60 -66.75
N ASN A 164 -35.55 9.83 -66.84
CA ASN A 164 -35.52 8.51 -67.44
C ASN A 164 -35.35 8.60 -69.00
N ASP A 165 -35.27 9.78 -69.57
CA ASP A 165 -35.00 10.01 -70.99
C ASP A 165 -33.48 10.01 -71.21
N TYR A 166 -32.98 8.89 -71.67
CA TYR A 166 -31.56 8.78 -72.13
C TYR A 166 -31.37 9.44 -73.51
N THR A 167 -31.33 10.75 -73.54
CA THR A 167 -30.98 11.45 -74.72
C THR A 167 -29.48 11.28 -75.05
N VAL A 168 -29.14 11.19 -76.34
CA VAL A 168 -27.71 11.04 -76.81
C VAL A 168 -26.81 12.14 -76.25
N ALA A 169 -27.36 13.36 -76.09
CA ALA A 169 -26.66 14.52 -75.56
C ALA A 169 -26.27 14.37 -74.13
N TRP A 170 -27.13 13.80 -73.27
CA TRP A 170 -26.88 13.50 -71.84
C TRP A 170 -25.87 12.38 -71.68
N MET A 171 -26.03 11.30 -72.44
CA MET A 171 -25.12 10.16 -72.42
C MET A 171 -23.70 10.55 -72.88
N SER A 172 -23.54 11.51 -73.78
CA SER A 172 -22.25 12.02 -74.22
C SER A 172 -21.57 12.95 -73.18
N ALA A 173 -22.37 13.66 -72.38
CA ALA A 173 -21.87 14.55 -71.31
C ALA A 173 -21.50 13.83 -70.00
N LEU A 174 -22.11 12.64 -69.70
CA LEU A 174 -21.94 11.90 -68.50
C LEU A 174 -20.48 11.50 -68.16
N PRO A 175 -19.69 10.96 -69.12
CA PRO A 175 -18.30 10.61 -68.88
C PRO A 175 -17.43 11.79 -68.46
N GLU A 176 -17.70 12.98 -69.04
CA GLU A 176 -16.96 14.20 -68.69
C GLU A 176 -17.33 14.76 -67.32
N THR A 177 -18.56 14.54 -66.87
CA THR A 177 -19.01 14.96 -65.51
C THR A 177 -18.54 14.00 -64.42
N GLN A 178 -18.32 12.74 -64.77
CA GLN A 178 -17.77 11.71 -63.87
C GLN A 178 -16.27 11.83 -63.68
N ASN A 179 -15.54 12.43 -64.57
CA ASN A 179 -14.10 12.58 -64.46
C ASN A 179 -13.70 13.77 -63.54
N VAL A 180 -13.77 13.58 -62.29
CA VAL A 180 -13.51 14.57 -61.24
C VAL A 180 -12.04 14.83 -60.97
N ALA A 181 -11.09 14.04 -61.56
CA ALA A 181 -9.67 14.07 -61.23
C ALA A 181 -8.97 15.42 -61.56
N TYR A 182 -9.52 16.20 -62.47
CA TYR A 182 -8.90 17.44 -62.92
C TYR A 182 -9.70 18.70 -62.62
N GLN A 183 -10.68 18.60 -61.63
CA GLN A 183 -11.56 19.74 -61.37
C GLN A 183 -11.08 20.55 -60.18
N LEU A 184 -11.39 21.86 -60.17
CA LEU A 184 -11.13 22.75 -59.02
C LEU A 184 -12.19 22.54 -57.94
N TRP A 185 -11.79 21.93 -56.85
CA TRP A 185 -12.66 21.71 -55.75
C TRP A 185 -12.65 22.87 -54.76
N GLN A 186 -13.83 23.21 -54.21
CA GLN A 186 -14.04 24.13 -53.11
C GLN A 186 -14.86 23.43 -52.05
N LEU A 187 -14.58 23.75 -50.78
CA LEU A 187 -15.32 23.26 -49.64
C LEU A 187 -16.10 24.42 -49.03
N MET A 188 -17.36 24.23 -48.78
CA MET A 188 -18.21 25.15 -48.04
C MET A 188 -18.52 24.55 -46.69
N PHE A 189 -18.02 25.13 -45.60
CA PHE A 189 -18.34 24.76 -44.27
C PHE A 189 -19.49 25.62 -43.74
N VAL A 190 -20.41 25.00 -42.97
CA VAL A 190 -21.47 25.68 -42.28
C VAL A 190 -21.24 25.45 -40.78
N SER A 191 -20.94 26.50 -40.09
CA SER A 191 -20.69 26.48 -38.63
C SER A 191 -21.62 27.50 -37.94
N PRO A 192 -21.75 27.50 -36.62
CA PRO A 192 -22.53 28.52 -35.88
C PRO A 192 -22.07 29.95 -36.19
N SER A 193 -20.79 30.13 -36.55
CA SER A 193 -20.22 31.42 -36.96
C SER A 193 -20.58 31.86 -38.36
N GLY A 194 -21.21 31.03 -39.17
CA GLY A 194 -21.68 31.31 -40.53
C GLY A 194 -21.12 30.33 -41.56
N ARG A 195 -21.31 30.71 -42.83
CA ARG A 195 -20.84 29.93 -43.98
C ARG A 195 -19.48 30.40 -44.44
N LYS A 196 -18.53 29.45 -44.54
CA LYS A 196 -17.14 29.71 -44.96
C LYS A 196 -16.83 28.87 -46.19
N ARG A 197 -16.38 29.53 -47.26
CA ARG A 197 -15.91 28.85 -48.48
C ARG A 197 -14.40 28.91 -48.56
N ILE A 198 -13.77 27.78 -48.75
CA ILE A 198 -12.31 27.64 -48.84
C ILE A 198 -11.91 26.74 -50.00
N MET A 199 -10.74 26.99 -50.60
CA MET A 199 -10.13 26.09 -51.56
C MET A 199 -9.59 24.85 -50.84
N VAL A 200 -9.54 23.72 -51.53
CA VAL A 200 -9.02 22.46 -50.99
C VAL A 200 -7.57 22.61 -50.47
N SER A 201 -6.74 23.40 -51.17
CA SER A 201 -5.37 23.71 -50.75
C SER A 201 -5.26 24.44 -49.40
N ASP A 202 -6.25 25.30 -49.11
CA ASP A 202 -6.30 26.04 -47.84
C ASP A 202 -6.93 25.22 -46.72
N ALA A 203 -7.86 24.34 -47.03
CA ALA A 203 -8.41 23.37 -46.13
C ALA A 203 -7.30 22.45 -45.58
N ALA A 204 -6.33 22.07 -46.44
CA ALA A 204 -5.20 21.25 -45.97
C ALA A 204 -4.33 21.92 -44.89
N LYS A 205 -4.21 23.26 -44.90
CA LYS A 205 -3.52 24.03 -43.88
C LYS A 205 -4.24 24.05 -42.53
N LEU A 206 -5.56 23.86 -42.60
CA LEU A 206 -6.45 23.78 -41.40
C LEU A 206 -6.58 22.35 -40.85
N GLY A 207 -5.86 21.38 -41.39
CA GLY A 207 -5.87 19.98 -40.95
C GLY A 207 -6.88 19.08 -41.67
N TYR A 208 -7.70 19.64 -42.57
CA TYR A 208 -8.61 18.83 -43.39
C TYR A 208 -7.84 18.14 -44.51
N SER A 209 -8.30 16.96 -44.91
CA SER A 209 -7.83 16.29 -46.12
C SER A 209 -9.03 16.00 -47.02
N PHE A 210 -8.94 16.50 -48.23
CA PHE A 210 -9.96 16.25 -49.24
C PHE A 210 -9.27 15.66 -50.47
N ASN A 211 -9.79 14.58 -50.98
CA ASN A 211 -9.27 13.96 -52.19
C ASN A 211 -10.38 13.14 -52.89
N ASN A 212 -10.09 12.61 -54.07
CA ASN A 212 -10.99 11.75 -54.82
C ASN A 212 -10.25 10.52 -55.34
N THR A 213 -11.00 9.44 -55.48
CA THR A 213 -10.61 8.26 -56.23
C THR A 213 -11.31 8.28 -57.63
N LEU A 214 -11.26 7.18 -58.32
CA LEU A 214 -11.97 7.07 -59.58
C LEU A 214 -13.52 7.19 -59.44
N TYR A 215 -14.07 6.65 -58.38
CA TYR A 215 -15.53 6.55 -58.16
C TYR A 215 -16.02 7.30 -56.92
N ARG A 216 -15.14 7.85 -56.09
CA ARG A 216 -15.51 8.41 -54.79
C ARG A 216 -14.78 9.72 -54.52
N VAL A 217 -15.46 10.54 -53.72
CA VAL A 217 -14.87 11.72 -53.08
C VAL A 217 -14.87 11.47 -51.59
N TYR A 218 -13.82 11.89 -50.91
CA TYR A 218 -13.74 11.75 -49.44
C TYR A 218 -13.14 13.00 -48.80
N LEU A 219 -13.71 13.31 -47.61
CA LEU A 219 -13.24 14.37 -46.72
C LEU A 219 -12.87 13.75 -45.41
N ARG A 220 -11.68 14.13 -44.90
CA ARG A 220 -11.27 13.90 -43.50
C ARG A 220 -11.24 15.20 -42.74
N ALA A 221 -11.78 15.19 -41.55
CA ALA A 221 -11.83 16.30 -40.62
C ALA A 221 -11.20 15.91 -39.27
N PRO A 222 -10.35 16.77 -38.68
CA PRO A 222 -9.91 16.56 -37.31
C PRO A 222 -11.05 16.87 -36.35
N TYR A 223 -11.03 16.25 -35.16
CA TYR A 223 -11.93 16.62 -34.08
C TYR A 223 -11.64 18.04 -33.59
N HIS A 224 -12.64 18.70 -33.03
CA HIS A 224 -12.53 20.04 -32.42
C HIS A 224 -11.90 21.09 -33.32
N SER A 225 -12.13 21.01 -34.61
CA SER A 225 -11.69 22.02 -35.56
C SER A 225 -12.50 23.32 -35.41
N ASN A 226 -12.00 24.45 -35.94
CA ASN A 226 -12.69 25.75 -35.87
C ASN A 226 -14.04 25.78 -36.65
N GLU A 227 -14.22 24.90 -37.59
CA GLU A 227 -15.41 24.75 -38.41
C GLU A 227 -16.33 23.64 -37.92
N SER A 228 -15.94 22.95 -36.81
CA SER A 228 -16.78 21.92 -36.18
C SER A 228 -17.74 22.53 -35.16
N ASP A 229 -18.81 21.79 -34.91
CA ASP A 229 -19.77 22.08 -33.84
C ASP A 229 -19.95 20.84 -32.96
N ILE A 230 -20.42 21.03 -31.76
CA ILE A 230 -20.73 19.94 -30.85
C ILE A 230 -22.24 19.94 -30.60
N SER A 231 -22.88 18.85 -30.92
CA SER A 231 -24.31 18.67 -30.70
C SER A 231 -24.56 17.44 -29.83
N MET A 232 -25.55 17.52 -28.95
CA MET A 232 -25.97 16.36 -28.16
C MET A 232 -27.09 15.61 -28.89
N VAL A 233 -26.88 14.32 -29.16
CA VAL A 233 -27.83 13.44 -29.79
C VAL A 233 -28.09 12.22 -28.91
N SER A 234 -29.30 12.03 -28.44
CA SER A 234 -29.71 10.89 -27.56
C SER A 234 -28.81 10.73 -26.35
N GLY A 235 -28.30 11.85 -25.74
CA GLY A 235 -27.43 11.82 -24.58
C GLY A 235 -25.92 11.64 -24.87
N VAL A 236 -25.54 11.54 -26.16
CA VAL A 236 -24.12 11.41 -26.57
C VAL A 236 -23.69 12.71 -27.25
N ASN A 237 -22.53 13.24 -26.87
CA ASN A 237 -21.96 14.40 -27.54
C ASN A 237 -21.35 13.98 -28.88
N MET A 238 -21.76 14.65 -29.94
CA MET A 238 -21.31 14.40 -31.31
C MET A 238 -20.47 15.58 -31.80
N ASN A 239 -19.31 15.31 -32.38
CA ASN A 239 -18.56 16.31 -33.11
C ASN A 239 -19.06 16.31 -34.55
N LEU A 240 -19.49 17.47 -35.01
CA LEU A 240 -20.14 17.66 -36.32
C LEU A 240 -19.32 18.59 -37.20
N VAL A 241 -19.01 18.20 -38.42
CA VAL A 241 -18.53 19.09 -39.48
C VAL A 241 -19.53 19.07 -40.65
N THR A 242 -20.32 20.13 -40.70
CA THR A 242 -21.26 20.31 -41.82
C THR A 242 -20.54 20.91 -43.02
N SER A 243 -20.38 20.11 -44.07
CA SER A 243 -19.65 20.56 -45.27
C SER A 243 -20.33 20.11 -46.56
N THR A 244 -20.13 20.96 -47.58
CA THR A 244 -20.53 20.63 -48.96
C THR A 244 -19.32 20.80 -49.85
N SER A 245 -18.97 19.78 -50.58
CA SER A 245 -17.91 19.79 -51.59
C SER A 245 -18.48 20.21 -52.92
N MET A 246 -17.80 21.18 -53.51
CA MET A 246 -18.29 21.80 -54.77
C MET A 246 -17.20 21.75 -55.83
N TYR A 247 -17.58 21.34 -57.05
CA TYR A 247 -16.75 21.53 -58.18
C TYR A 247 -17.57 22.04 -59.38
N ARG A 248 -16.92 22.80 -60.28
CA ARG A 248 -17.54 23.36 -61.50
C ARG A 248 -16.87 22.80 -62.73
N GLN A 249 -17.67 22.22 -63.58
CA GLN A 249 -17.25 21.76 -64.88
C GLN A 249 -18.06 22.50 -65.96
N ARG A 250 -17.44 23.35 -66.80
CA ARG A 250 -18.05 24.16 -67.85
C ARG A 250 -19.43 24.75 -67.42
N TRP A 251 -20.48 24.01 -67.59
CA TRP A 251 -21.89 24.40 -67.35
C TRP A 251 -22.62 23.66 -66.24
N LEU A 252 -21.93 22.74 -65.51
CA LEU A 252 -22.46 22.02 -64.37
C LEU A 252 -21.78 22.52 -63.09
N LEU A 253 -22.58 22.72 -62.05
CA LEU A 253 -22.12 22.89 -60.68
C LEU A 253 -22.57 21.67 -59.87
N MET A 254 -21.63 20.88 -59.44
CA MET A 254 -21.88 19.72 -58.60
C MET A 254 -21.72 20.11 -57.13
N LEU A 255 -22.71 19.77 -56.35
CA LEU A 255 -22.75 19.95 -54.92
C LEU A 255 -22.90 18.57 -54.29
N ILE A 256 -21.91 18.18 -53.47
CA ILE A 256 -21.91 16.88 -52.82
C ILE A 256 -21.87 17.13 -51.34
N ASP A 257 -22.83 16.61 -50.60
CA ASP A 257 -22.84 16.64 -49.13
C ASP A 257 -21.69 15.76 -48.62
N THR A 258 -20.79 16.40 -47.88
CA THR A 258 -19.65 15.75 -47.18
C THR A 258 -19.69 16.01 -45.71
N THR A 259 -20.89 16.13 -45.16
CA THR A 259 -21.15 16.27 -43.74
C THR A 259 -20.76 14.99 -43.00
N VAL A 260 -20.02 15.16 -41.91
CA VAL A 260 -19.61 14.06 -41.03
C VAL A 260 -19.94 14.39 -39.57
N SER A 261 -20.40 13.38 -38.83
CA SER A 261 -20.69 13.50 -37.39
C SER A 261 -20.28 12.25 -36.67
N CYS A 262 -19.50 12.40 -35.61
CA CYS A 262 -18.91 11.29 -34.86
C CYS A 262 -19.07 11.47 -33.35
N PRO A 263 -19.29 10.38 -32.59
CA PRO A 263 -19.44 10.45 -31.14
C PRO A 263 -18.10 10.76 -30.46
N LEU A 264 -18.14 11.68 -29.50
CA LEU A 264 -16.99 12.02 -28.64
C LEU A 264 -16.94 11.16 -27.37
N ASP A 265 -18.11 10.87 -26.82
CA ASP A 265 -18.32 10.14 -25.57
C ASP A 265 -19.30 8.97 -25.75
N GLY A 266 -20.08 8.66 -24.75
CA GLY A 266 -21.09 7.58 -24.76
C GLY A 266 -20.62 6.32 -24.04
N THR A 267 -19.48 6.39 -23.32
CA THR A 267 -18.98 5.29 -22.46
C THR A 267 -19.40 5.50 -21.02
N SER A 268 -19.84 4.44 -20.36
CA SER A 268 -20.14 4.41 -18.93
C SER A 268 -19.62 3.11 -18.31
N PHE A 269 -19.33 3.15 -17.02
CA PHE A 269 -18.73 2.06 -16.30
C PHE A 269 -19.49 1.81 -14.99
N THR A 270 -19.64 0.54 -14.64
CA THR A 270 -19.98 0.06 -13.32
C THR A 270 -18.85 -0.84 -12.82
N ASP A 271 -18.93 -1.35 -11.60
CA ASP A 271 -17.90 -2.23 -11.03
C ASP A 271 -17.73 -3.55 -11.83
N THR A 272 -18.75 -3.95 -12.60
CA THR A 272 -18.76 -5.24 -13.30
C THR A 272 -18.98 -5.13 -14.80
N MET A 273 -19.46 -3.98 -15.28
CA MET A 273 -19.88 -3.81 -16.66
C MET A 273 -19.32 -2.52 -17.27
N LEU A 274 -19.00 -2.59 -18.55
CA LEU A 274 -18.69 -1.47 -19.42
C LEU A 274 -19.86 -1.35 -20.40
N THR A 275 -20.39 -0.13 -20.60
CA THR A 275 -21.45 0.15 -21.57
C THR A 275 -20.97 1.25 -22.52
N TRP A 276 -21.11 1.00 -23.81
CA TRP A 276 -20.85 1.98 -24.87
C TRP A 276 -22.10 2.23 -25.67
N THR A 277 -22.50 3.48 -25.78
CA THR A 277 -23.74 3.92 -26.43
C THR A 277 -23.42 4.81 -27.63
N VAL A 278 -24.02 4.50 -28.76
CA VAL A 278 -23.93 5.29 -29.99
C VAL A 278 -25.37 5.64 -30.45
N PRO A 279 -25.65 6.87 -30.88
CA PRO A 279 -27.00 7.21 -31.40
C PRO A 279 -27.40 6.35 -32.58
N SER A 280 -28.63 5.85 -32.60
CA SER A 280 -29.20 5.06 -33.73
C SER A 280 -29.53 5.94 -34.92
N VAL A 281 -30.09 7.12 -34.68
CA VAL A 281 -30.36 8.15 -35.67
C VAL A 281 -29.58 9.39 -35.39
N ILE A 282 -28.87 9.89 -36.38
CA ILE A 282 -28.09 11.13 -36.30
C ILE A 282 -28.79 12.19 -37.17
N PRO A 283 -29.55 13.14 -36.58
CA PRO A 283 -30.38 14.08 -37.32
C PRO A 283 -29.63 14.93 -38.34
N THR A 284 -28.36 15.19 -38.12
CA THR A 284 -27.52 15.94 -39.05
C THR A 284 -27.09 15.15 -40.30
N LEU A 285 -27.17 13.83 -40.21
CA LEU A 285 -26.87 12.91 -41.33
C LEU A 285 -28.13 12.36 -42.00
N VAL A 286 -29.29 12.41 -41.32
CA VAL A 286 -30.60 11.94 -41.80
C VAL A 286 -31.56 13.11 -41.76
N LEU A 287 -31.78 13.77 -42.92
CA LEU A 287 -32.63 14.98 -42.98
C LEU A 287 -34.12 14.66 -42.79
N GLN A 288 -34.56 13.46 -43.18
CA GLN A 288 -35.96 13.01 -43.07
C GLN A 288 -36.00 11.72 -42.24
N GLU A 289 -36.23 11.84 -40.95
CA GLU A 289 -36.34 10.69 -40.03
C GLU A 289 -37.43 9.69 -40.43
N SER A 290 -38.50 10.13 -41.11
CA SER A 290 -39.57 9.27 -41.58
C SER A 290 -39.13 8.26 -42.65
N THR A 291 -37.99 8.51 -43.31
CA THR A 291 -37.44 7.63 -44.35
C THR A 291 -36.32 6.74 -43.84
N PHE A 292 -35.91 6.95 -42.60
CA PHE A 292 -34.82 6.16 -41.98
C PHE A 292 -35.26 4.73 -41.70
N LEU A 293 -34.48 3.78 -42.20
CA LEU A 293 -34.65 2.37 -41.93
C LEU A 293 -33.28 1.73 -41.58
N SER A 294 -33.10 1.35 -40.33
CA SER A 294 -31.94 0.56 -39.92
C SER A 294 -31.97 -0.82 -40.57
N LYS A 295 -30.87 -1.24 -41.19
CA LYS A 295 -30.80 -2.54 -41.92
C LYS A 295 -29.93 -3.56 -41.18
N ASN A 296 -28.74 -3.17 -40.79
CA ASN A 296 -27.77 -4.08 -40.18
C ASN A 296 -26.89 -3.38 -39.15
N ILE A 297 -26.62 -4.08 -38.06
CA ILE A 297 -25.68 -3.63 -37.04
C ILE A 297 -24.71 -4.77 -36.82
N VAL A 298 -23.42 -4.47 -36.95
CA VAL A 298 -22.31 -5.40 -36.74
C VAL A 298 -21.40 -4.80 -35.72
N MET A 299 -20.96 -5.62 -34.76
CA MET A 299 -19.90 -5.24 -33.81
C MET A 299 -18.71 -6.16 -33.93
N GLY A 300 -17.60 -5.71 -33.44
CA GLY A 300 -16.39 -6.51 -33.37
C GLY A 300 -15.35 -5.98 -32.39
N VAL A 301 -14.32 -6.78 -32.17
CA VAL A 301 -13.22 -6.53 -31.24
C VAL A 301 -11.89 -6.75 -31.97
N ASP A 302 -10.90 -5.91 -31.72
CA ASP A 302 -9.55 -5.97 -32.33
C ASP A 302 -9.60 -6.13 -33.88
N GLY A 303 -10.57 -5.49 -34.53
CA GLY A 303 -10.76 -5.58 -35.96
C GLY A 303 -11.34 -6.91 -36.45
N GLN A 304 -11.86 -7.76 -35.59
CA GLN A 304 -12.55 -8.99 -35.96
C GLN A 304 -14.04 -8.89 -35.66
N VAL A 305 -14.90 -9.28 -36.61
CA VAL A 305 -16.35 -9.32 -36.42
C VAL A 305 -16.72 -10.41 -35.43
N ILE A 306 -17.61 -10.08 -34.52
CA ILE A 306 -18.25 -11.04 -33.61
C ILE A 306 -19.62 -11.41 -34.20
N VAL A 307 -19.74 -12.68 -34.63
CA VAL A 307 -20.95 -13.15 -35.28
C VAL A 307 -22.08 -13.32 -34.25
N ASN A 308 -21.78 -13.89 -33.08
CA ASN A 308 -22.71 -14.14 -31.98
C ASN A 308 -22.23 -13.40 -30.71
N PRO A 309 -22.59 -12.15 -30.49
CA PRO A 309 -22.14 -11.40 -29.31
C PRO A 309 -22.48 -12.08 -27.98
N GLU A 310 -23.64 -12.72 -27.89
CA GLU A 310 -24.15 -13.39 -26.68
C GLU A 310 -23.26 -14.56 -26.23
N GLU A 311 -22.59 -15.25 -27.15
CA GLU A 311 -21.65 -16.34 -26.79
C GLU A 311 -20.43 -15.84 -26.00
N ASN A 312 -20.04 -14.58 -26.21
CA ASN A 312 -18.97 -13.91 -25.49
C ASN A 312 -19.49 -13.09 -24.29
N ASN A 313 -20.78 -13.28 -23.94
CA ASN A 313 -21.47 -12.49 -22.93
C ASN A 313 -21.58 -10.99 -23.27
N TYR A 314 -21.51 -10.61 -24.53
CA TYR A 314 -21.77 -9.25 -24.97
C TYR A 314 -23.25 -9.04 -25.23
N LEU A 315 -23.80 -7.96 -24.69
CA LEU A 315 -25.17 -7.59 -24.92
C LEU A 315 -25.22 -6.44 -25.95
N LEU A 316 -25.79 -6.70 -27.12
CA LEU A 316 -26.03 -5.69 -28.16
C LEU A 316 -27.50 -5.32 -28.15
N GLU A 317 -27.82 -4.11 -27.71
CA GLU A 317 -29.16 -3.55 -27.68
C GLU A 317 -29.33 -2.51 -28.78
N HIS A 318 -30.45 -2.59 -29.49
CA HIS A 318 -30.80 -1.58 -30.49
C HIS A 318 -32.23 -1.11 -30.25
N ASN A 319 -32.38 0.19 -30.07
CA ASN A 319 -33.69 0.84 -30.01
C ASN A 319 -33.75 2.07 -30.96
N LYS A 320 -34.87 2.78 -30.95
CA LYS A 320 -35.09 3.93 -31.86
C LYS A 320 -34.12 5.10 -31.58
N THR A 321 -33.54 5.19 -30.40
CA THR A 321 -32.71 6.31 -29.97
C THR A 321 -31.24 5.99 -29.99
N HIS A 322 -30.84 4.78 -29.57
CA HIS A 322 -29.43 4.42 -29.44
C HIS A 322 -29.17 2.91 -29.71
N ILE A 323 -27.94 2.62 -30.02
CA ILE A 323 -27.33 1.30 -30.05
C ILE A 323 -26.41 1.21 -28.81
N GLY A 324 -26.67 0.25 -27.94
CA GLY A 324 -25.90 0.00 -26.73
C GLY A 324 -25.12 -1.29 -26.84
N ILE A 325 -23.85 -1.25 -26.47
CA ILE A 325 -22.98 -2.43 -26.32
C ILE A 325 -22.61 -2.51 -24.86
N THR A 326 -23.06 -3.56 -24.17
CA THR A 326 -22.71 -3.79 -22.76
C THR A 326 -21.85 -5.04 -22.65
N ILE A 327 -20.70 -4.91 -21.97
CA ILE A 327 -19.66 -5.92 -21.90
C ILE A 327 -19.26 -6.11 -20.43
N PRO A 328 -19.26 -7.37 -19.91
CA PRO A 328 -18.72 -7.65 -18.59
C PRO A 328 -17.20 -7.34 -18.55
N ILE A 329 -16.76 -6.73 -17.47
CA ILE A 329 -15.33 -6.50 -17.25
C ILE A 329 -14.63 -7.86 -17.13
N GLY A 330 -13.60 -8.07 -17.95
CA GLY A 330 -12.90 -9.35 -18.05
C GLY A 330 -13.44 -10.30 -19.12
N ALA A 331 -14.44 -9.87 -19.94
CA ALA A 331 -14.93 -10.66 -21.05
C ALA A 331 -13.84 -10.94 -22.08
N GLU A 332 -14.00 -12.05 -22.81
CA GLU A 332 -13.07 -12.49 -23.87
C GLU A 332 -12.95 -11.41 -24.96
N GLY A 333 -11.76 -11.23 -25.52
CA GLY A 333 -11.43 -10.17 -26.49
C GLY A 333 -10.94 -8.88 -25.87
N GLY A 334 -11.29 -8.57 -24.61
CA GLY A 334 -10.66 -7.49 -23.87
C GLY A 334 -9.38 -7.93 -23.13
N LYS A 335 -8.65 -6.96 -22.63
CA LYS A 335 -7.36 -7.16 -21.99
C LYS A 335 -7.41 -6.63 -20.56
N LEU A 336 -7.16 -7.51 -19.59
CA LEU A 336 -6.96 -7.16 -18.18
C LEU A 336 -5.49 -6.92 -17.93
N LYS A 337 -5.18 -5.86 -17.20
CA LYS A 337 -3.84 -5.51 -16.76
C LYS A 337 -3.86 -5.13 -15.29
N SER A 338 -2.90 -5.62 -14.53
CA SER A 338 -2.64 -5.13 -13.18
C SER A 338 -2.05 -3.73 -13.21
N SER A 339 -2.41 -2.95 -12.22
CA SER A 339 -1.89 -1.60 -12.05
C SER A 339 -1.77 -1.26 -10.57
N VAL A 340 -0.87 -0.35 -10.24
CA VAL A 340 -0.72 0.20 -8.88
C VAL A 340 -0.92 1.70 -8.96
N SER A 341 -1.90 2.20 -8.24
CA SER A 341 -2.17 3.62 -8.14
C SER A 341 -2.20 4.04 -6.67
N CYS A 342 -1.39 5.04 -6.30
CA CYS A 342 -1.28 5.53 -4.92
C CYS A 342 -1.00 4.41 -3.88
N GLY A 343 -0.19 3.41 -4.25
CA GLY A 343 0.12 2.28 -3.36
C GLY A 343 -1.00 1.23 -3.22
N VAL A 344 -2.09 1.38 -3.96
CA VAL A 344 -3.20 0.42 -4.00
C VAL A 344 -3.08 -0.43 -5.25
N TYR A 345 -3.20 -1.74 -5.09
CA TYR A 345 -3.29 -2.69 -6.20
C TYR A 345 -4.70 -2.64 -6.81
N GLY A 346 -4.76 -2.75 -8.11
CA GLY A 346 -6.02 -2.82 -8.83
C GLY A 346 -5.82 -3.31 -10.25
N ILE A 347 -6.89 -3.32 -11.01
CA ILE A 347 -6.93 -3.78 -12.39
C ILE A 347 -7.49 -2.71 -13.30
N ILE A 348 -7.08 -2.77 -14.56
CA ILE A 348 -7.60 -1.97 -15.67
C ILE A 348 -8.02 -2.95 -16.75
N TYR A 349 -9.22 -2.75 -17.30
CA TYR A 349 -9.71 -3.51 -18.43
C TYR A 349 -9.79 -2.61 -19.66
N SER A 350 -9.29 -3.07 -20.79
CA SER A 350 -9.34 -2.34 -22.05
C SER A 350 -9.81 -3.25 -23.17
N ILE A 351 -10.60 -2.67 -24.09
CA ILE A 351 -11.12 -3.36 -25.23
C ILE A 351 -11.21 -2.41 -26.44
N ASP A 352 -10.76 -2.88 -27.60
CA ASP A 352 -10.82 -2.14 -28.85
C ASP A 352 -12.05 -2.55 -29.63
N LEU A 353 -13.09 -1.72 -29.60
CA LEU A 353 -14.38 -1.99 -30.20
C LEU A 353 -14.54 -1.28 -31.54
N PHE A 354 -15.26 -1.90 -32.43
CA PHE A 354 -15.89 -1.22 -33.57
C PHE A 354 -17.36 -1.58 -33.66
N LEU A 355 -18.14 -0.59 -34.11
CA LEU A 355 -19.55 -0.72 -34.43
C LEU A 355 -19.75 -0.27 -35.88
N GLU A 356 -20.38 -1.11 -36.71
CA GLU A 356 -20.79 -0.78 -38.06
C GLU A 356 -22.33 -0.81 -38.13
N HIS A 357 -22.92 0.33 -38.36
CA HIS A 357 -24.39 0.48 -38.54
C HIS A 357 -24.70 0.85 -39.99
N THR A 358 -25.50 0.05 -40.65
CA THR A 358 -25.99 0.28 -42.03
C THR A 358 -27.45 0.63 -42.02
N TRP A 359 -27.82 1.76 -42.65
CA TRP A 359 -29.21 2.18 -42.78
C TRP A 359 -29.50 2.67 -44.19
N THR A 360 -30.79 2.83 -44.50
CA THR A 360 -31.28 3.48 -45.71
C THR A 360 -32.07 4.72 -45.34
N ASP A 361 -31.90 5.75 -46.15
CA ASP A 361 -32.62 7.01 -46.09
C ASP A 361 -32.92 7.53 -47.49
N ALA A 362 -33.72 8.58 -47.59
CA ALA A 362 -34.08 9.17 -48.90
C ALA A 362 -32.93 9.88 -49.59
N ASP A 363 -31.95 10.36 -48.84
CA ASP A 363 -30.89 11.19 -49.36
C ASP A 363 -29.79 10.38 -50.04
N TRP A 364 -29.38 9.26 -49.40
CA TRP A 364 -28.24 8.46 -49.87
C TRP A 364 -28.55 7.02 -50.24
N GLN A 365 -29.80 6.58 -50.16
CA GLN A 365 -30.24 5.19 -50.37
C GLN A 365 -29.62 4.24 -49.33
N THR A 366 -28.32 4.20 -49.19
CA THR A 366 -27.63 3.39 -48.18
C THR A 366 -26.43 4.14 -47.62
N THR A 367 -26.38 4.23 -46.31
CA THR A 367 -25.23 4.76 -45.54
C THR A 367 -24.67 3.66 -44.70
N LYS A 368 -23.34 3.52 -44.71
CA LYS A 368 -22.59 2.66 -43.81
C LYS A 368 -21.82 3.56 -42.82
N TYR A 369 -22.08 3.40 -41.55
CA TYR A 369 -21.54 4.21 -40.46
C TYR A 369 -20.72 3.35 -39.56
N THR A 370 -19.41 3.59 -39.47
CA THR A 370 -18.45 2.80 -38.68
C THR A 370 -17.83 3.67 -37.60
N VAL A 371 -17.90 3.24 -36.37
CA VAL A 371 -17.24 3.89 -35.24
C VAL A 371 -16.25 2.91 -34.64
N ILE A 372 -15.01 3.37 -34.45
CA ILE A 372 -13.92 2.61 -33.83
C ILE A 372 -13.50 3.33 -32.55
N LYS A 373 -13.47 2.62 -31.46
CA LYS A 373 -13.15 3.20 -30.15
C LYS A 373 -12.40 2.22 -29.27
N SER A 374 -11.21 2.61 -28.82
CA SER A 374 -10.52 1.92 -27.73
C SER A 374 -11.07 2.43 -26.41
N ILE A 375 -11.60 1.54 -25.59
CA ILE A 375 -12.23 1.87 -24.33
C ILE A 375 -11.40 1.26 -23.21
N THR A 376 -10.97 2.09 -22.29
CA THR A 376 -10.21 1.65 -21.09
C THR A 376 -10.99 2.08 -19.86
N THR A 377 -11.21 1.14 -18.93
CA THR A 377 -11.88 1.45 -17.65
C THR A 377 -11.01 2.36 -16.79
N PRO A 378 -11.61 3.14 -15.90
CA PRO A 378 -10.86 3.71 -14.79
C PRO A 378 -10.14 2.63 -13.98
N PHE A 379 -9.16 3.04 -13.17
CA PHE A 379 -8.51 2.15 -12.22
C PHE A 379 -9.53 1.55 -11.25
N MET A 380 -9.58 0.22 -11.16
CA MET A 380 -10.48 -0.53 -10.28
C MET A 380 -9.67 -1.14 -9.13
N PRO A 381 -9.75 -0.58 -7.92
CA PRO A 381 -9.01 -1.08 -6.77
C PRO A 381 -9.41 -2.53 -6.45
N GLN A 382 -8.42 -3.36 -6.14
CA GLN A 382 -8.61 -4.74 -5.69
C GLN A 382 -7.84 -4.95 -4.39
N ILE A 383 -8.50 -5.57 -3.42
CA ILE A 383 -7.83 -5.95 -2.17
C ILE A 383 -7.37 -7.40 -2.33
N PRO A 384 -6.05 -7.65 -2.34
CA PRO A 384 -5.55 -9.02 -2.40
C PRO A 384 -6.04 -9.84 -1.20
N THR A 385 -6.46 -11.06 -1.46
CA THR A 385 -6.95 -11.95 -0.41
C THR A 385 -5.79 -12.66 0.29
N VAL A 386 -5.84 -12.70 1.61
CA VAL A 386 -4.95 -13.50 2.44
C VAL A 386 -5.79 -14.58 3.13
N ILE A 387 -5.48 -15.83 2.88
CA ILE A 387 -6.19 -16.97 3.43
C ILE A 387 -5.23 -17.72 4.35
N ASN A 388 -5.64 -17.85 5.61
CA ASN A 388 -4.91 -18.63 6.60
C ASN A 388 -5.33 -20.11 6.50
N ASN A 389 -4.47 -20.93 5.90
CA ASN A 389 -4.63 -22.38 5.79
C ASN A 389 -3.76 -23.12 6.81
N THR A 390 -3.35 -22.45 7.87
CA THR A 390 -2.47 -23.00 8.90
C THR A 390 -3.09 -24.22 9.54
N LEU A 391 -2.33 -25.30 9.62
CA LEU A 391 -2.67 -26.54 10.31
C LEU A 391 -1.94 -26.55 11.65
N PRO A 392 -2.65 -26.36 12.77
CA PRO A 392 -2.04 -26.27 14.10
C PRO A 392 -1.21 -27.51 14.45
N GLU A 393 -1.65 -28.67 14.01
CA GLU A 393 -1.04 -29.97 14.29
C GLU A 393 0.36 -30.12 13.64
N GLU A 394 0.55 -29.49 12.48
CA GLU A 394 1.83 -29.51 11.74
C GLU A 394 2.83 -28.46 12.24
N ARG A 395 2.36 -27.50 13.05
CA ARG A 395 3.14 -26.37 13.56
C ARG A 395 3.78 -25.54 12.45
N ILE A 396 3.08 -25.38 11.33
CA ILE A 396 3.52 -24.65 10.15
C ILE A 396 2.42 -23.66 9.76
N PHE A 397 2.77 -22.38 9.66
CA PHE A 397 1.92 -21.41 8.98
C PHE A 397 1.85 -21.75 7.50
N ASN A 398 0.65 -21.87 6.98
CA ASN A 398 0.40 -22.00 5.54
C ASN A 398 -0.53 -20.86 5.12
N ILE A 399 0.04 -19.93 4.36
CA ILE A 399 -0.64 -18.68 3.98
C ILE A 399 -0.77 -18.66 2.47
N ALA A 400 -2.01 -18.63 1.98
CA ALA A 400 -2.30 -18.39 0.58
C ALA A 400 -2.59 -16.90 0.38
N PHE A 401 -1.81 -16.27 -0.49
CA PHE A 401 -1.90 -14.84 -0.82
C PHE A 401 -2.13 -14.68 -2.32
N GLY A 402 -3.24 -14.03 -2.71
CA GLY A 402 -3.41 -13.80 -4.10
C GLY A 402 -4.79 -13.61 -4.67
N HIS A 403 -5.00 -14.15 -5.88
CA HIS A 403 -5.88 -13.83 -6.98
C HIS A 403 -5.34 -12.66 -7.82
N PHE A 404 -4.06 -12.72 -8.15
CA PHE A 404 -3.41 -11.78 -9.05
C PHE A 404 -3.53 -12.20 -10.49
N LEU A 405 -3.47 -11.23 -11.40
CA LEU A 405 -3.32 -11.53 -12.83
C LEU A 405 -1.91 -12.09 -13.11
N PRO A 406 -1.69 -12.73 -14.25
CA PRO A 406 -0.39 -13.34 -14.61
C PRO A 406 0.78 -12.35 -14.69
N ASP A 407 0.51 -11.04 -14.83
CA ASP A 407 1.50 -9.97 -14.92
C ASP A 407 2.11 -9.54 -13.58
N VAL A 408 1.64 -10.10 -12.46
CA VAL A 408 2.17 -9.84 -11.12
C VAL A 408 3.18 -10.91 -10.75
N SER A 409 4.33 -10.53 -10.20
CA SER A 409 5.35 -11.46 -9.72
C SER A 409 5.80 -11.12 -8.30
N LEU A 410 6.05 -12.13 -7.49
CA LEU A 410 6.60 -11.96 -6.15
C LEU A 410 8.12 -11.73 -6.25
N VAL A 411 8.61 -10.64 -5.66
CA VAL A 411 10.02 -10.24 -5.68
C VAL A 411 10.72 -10.66 -4.40
N SER A 412 10.13 -10.33 -3.26
CA SER A 412 10.70 -10.59 -1.94
C SER A 412 9.59 -10.68 -0.89
N ILE A 413 9.94 -11.22 0.26
CA ILE A 413 9.11 -11.20 1.47
C ILE A 413 9.91 -10.61 2.62
N THR A 414 9.24 -9.94 3.54
CA THR A 414 9.85 -9.44 4.78
C THR A 414 9.17 -10.12 5.96
N ILE A 415 9.93 -10.79 6.81
CA ILE A 415 9.43 -11.46 8.02
C ILE A 415 10.23 -10.93 9.21
N GLY A 416 9.54 -10.47 10.25
CA GLY A 416 10.19 -9.93 11.44
C GLY A 416 11.10 -8.74 11.15
N ASN A 417 10.70 -7.86 10.21
CA ASN A 417 11.44 -6.71 9.71
C ASN A 417 12.75 -7.04 8.95
N VAL A 418 12.97 -8.30 8.58
CA VAL A 418 14.13 -8.70 7.76
C VAL A 418 13.65 -9.05 6.35
N PRO A 419 14.12 -8.34 5.32
CA PRO A 419 13.80 -8.66 3.94
C PRO A 419 14.58 -9.88 3.46
N PHE A 420 13.90 -10.75 2.73
CA PHE A 420 14.45 -11.94 2.08
C PHE A 420 14.09 -11.96 0.61
N THR A 421 15.07 -12.12 -0.25
CA THR A 421 14.81 -12.52 -1.64
C THR A 421 14.21 -13.93 -1.64
N LEU A 422 13.53 -14.33 -2.70
CA LEU A 422 12.93 -15.67 -2.78
C LEU A 422 13.95 -16.79 -2.59
N ARG A 423 15.17 -16.59 -3.10
CA ARG A 423 16.27 -17.56 -2.93
C ARG A 423 16.74 -17.65 -1.47
N GLU A 424 16.92 -16.51 -0.81
CA GLU A 424 17.33 -16.46 0.60
C GLU A 424 16.27 -17.07 1.50
N ALA A 425 15.01 -16.78 1.24
CA ALA A 425 13.87 -17.35 1.94
C ALA A 425 13.84 -18.90 1.81
N GLN A 426 14.04 -19.42 0.62
CA GLN A 426 14.12 -20.86 0.37
C GLN A 426 15.34 -21.50 1.05
N HIS A 427 16.50 -20.87 1.04
CA HIS A 427 17.69 -21.34 1.74
C HIS A 427 17.50 -21.38 3.27
N ARG A 428 16.69 -20.50 3.79
CA ARG A 428 16.33 -20.48 5.22
C ARG A 428 15.34 -21.59 5.61
N GLY A 429 14.71 -22.22 4.63
CA GLY A 429 13.74 -23.28 4.84
C GLY A 429 12.28 -22.85 4.68
N TYR A 430 12.01 -21.60 4.29
CA TYR A 430 10.67 -21.19 3.92
C TYR A 430 10.28 -21.82 2.58
N LYS A 431 9.07 -22.36 2.49
CA LYS A 431 8.56 -22.84 1.23
C LYS A 431 7.69 -21.78 0.59
N ILE A 432 8.10 -21.32 -0.59
CA ILE A 432 7.38 -20.31 -1.36
C ILE A 432 7.17 -20.86 -2.75
N TYR A 433 5.91 -20.93 -3.20
CA TYR A 433 5.57 -21.38 -4.55
C TYR A 433 4.35 -20.66 -5.09
N GLU A 434 4.31 -20.57 -6.40
CA GLU A 434 3.20 -19.98 -7.15
C GLU A 434 2.14 -21.04 -7.43
N THR A 435 0.87 -20.70 -7.28
CA THR A 435 -0.27 -21.54 -7.64
C THR A 435 -1.14 -20.83 -8.67
N SER A 436 -1.66 -21.56 -9.63
CA SER A 436 -2.57 -21.03 -10.67
C SER A 436 -3.98 -21.53 -10.42
N PHE A 437 -4.96 -20.66 -10.59
CA PHE A 437 -6.37 -20.95 -10.43
C PHE A 437 -7.05 -21.20 -11.80
N SER A 438 -8.18 -21.88 -11.79
CA SER A 438 -8.95 -22.19 -13.02
C SER A 438 -9.46 -20.96 -13.77
N ASN A 439 -9.59 -19.83 -13.09
CA ASN A 439 -10.01 -18.55 -13.68
C ASN A 439 -8.85 -17.77 -14.34
N GLY A 440 -7.66 -18.36 -14.48
CA GLY A 440 -6.48 -17.72 -15.07
C GLY A 440 -5.73 -16.78 -14.13
N THR A 441 -6.19 -16.60 -12.89
CA THR A 441 -5.44 -15.85 -11.86
C THR A 441 -4.41 -16.74 -11.17
N LYS A 442 -3.49 -16.15 -10.45
CA LYS A 442 -2.47 -16.84 -9.68
C LYS A 442 -2.36 -16.31 -8.25
N GLY A 443 -1.78 -17.12 -7.39
CA GLY A 443 -1.50 -16.78 -6.01
C GLY A 443 -0.15 -17.30 -5.57
N PHE A 444 0.26 -16.91 -4.37
CA PHE A 444 1.51 -17.32 -3.74
C PHE A 444 1.21 -18.02 -2.43
N ILE A 445 1.86 -19.15 -2.19
CA ILE A 445 1.74 -19.88 -0.93
C ILE A 445 3.07 -19.74 -0.18
N LEU A 446 2.97 -19.37 1.09
CA LEU A 446 4.10 -19.25 2.01
C LEU A 446 3.90 -20.21 3.18
N GLU A 447 4.90 -21.08 3.42
CA GLU A 447 4.95 -21.94 4.59
C GLU A 447 6.12 -21.54 5.49
N VAL A 448 5.83 -21.29 6.78
CA VAL A 448 6.80 -20.90 7.82
C VAL A 448 6.57 -21.73 9.07
N SER A 449 7.63 -22.30 9.65
CA SER A 449 7.53 -23.05 10.91
C SER A 449 7.20 -22.12 12.10
N PHE A 450 6.42 -22.61 13.07
CA PHE A 450 6.17 -21.90 14.33
C PHE A 450 7.44 -21.70 15.17
N ASP A 451 8.46 -22.55 14.96
CA ASP A 451 9.73 -22.45 15.67
C ASP A 451 10.70 -21.43 15.07
N ASP A 452 10.29 -20.75 13.98
CA ASP A 452 11.11 -19.69 13.39
C ASP A 452 11.30 -18.52 14.37
N PRO A 453 12.51 -17.98 14.49
CA PRO A 453 12.83 -16.87 15.42
C PRO A 453 12.03 -15.60 15.21
N TYR A 454 11.46 -15.40 14.02
CA TYR A 454 10.65 -14.21 13.69
C TYR A 454 9.16 -14.40 13.93
N VAL A 455 8.71 -15.61 14.26
CA VAL A 455 7.34 -15.86 14.70
C VAL A 455 7.17 -15.33 16.11
N LEU A 456 6.20 -14.46 16.30
CA LEU A 456 5.86 -13.93 17.60
C LEU A 456 5.07 -14.99 18.39
N LYS A 457 5.49 -15.24 19.60
CA LYS A 457 4.84 -16.19 20.49
C LYS A 457 4.33 -15.44 21.70
N GLU A 458 3.04 -15.57 21.98
CA GLU A 458 2.36 -14.92 23.08
C GLU A 458 1.52 -15.93 23.85
N TYR A 459 1.64 -15.91 25.16
CA TYR A 459 0.85 -16.73 26.03
C TYR A 459 -0.52 -16.08 26.26
N VAL A 460 -1.60 -16.77 25.92
CA VAL A 460 -2.98 -16.25 26.02
C VAL A 460 -3.62 -16.61 27.35
N ASN A 461 -3.57 -17.91 27.73
CA ASN A 461 -4.09 -18.41 28.99
C ASN A 461 -3.31 -19.68 29.46
N ARG A 462 -3.78 -20.39 30.52
CA ARG A 462 -3.04 -21.49 31.13
C ARG A 462 -2.55 -22.57 30.17
N ASN A 463 -3.26 -22.80 29.08
CA ASN A 463 -2.97 -23.92 28.17
C ASN A 463 -2.88 -23.50 26.71
N GLU A 464 -2.84 -22.21 26.38
CA GLU A 464 -2.88 -21.74 25.00
C GLU A 464 -1.78 -20.75 24.70
N THR A 465 -1.03 -21.04 23.65
CA THR A 465 -0.02 -20.16 23.07
C THR A 465 -0.51 -19.64 21.72
N LYS A 466 -0.49 -18.35 21.54
CA LYS A 466 -0.77 -17.67 20.29
C LYS A 466 0.54 -17.46 19.53
N TYR A 467 0.56 -17.94 18.32
CA TYR A 467 1.64 -17.69 17.36
C TYR A 467 1.16 -16.66 16.36
N THR A 468 1.95 -15.62 16.14
CA THR A 468 1.64 -14.57 15.16
C THR A 468 2.78 -14.43 14.18
N LEU A 469 2.47 -14.53 12.88
CA LEU A 469 3.40 -14.29 11.80
C LEU A 469 3.04 -12.98 11.09
N LEU A 470 3.96 -12.02 11.14
CA LEU A 470 3.88 -10.77 10.38
C LEU A 470 4.72 -10.92 9.10
N VAL A 471 4.08 -10.79 7.96
CA VAL A 471 4.77 -10.88 6.67
C VAL A 471 4.38 -9.71 5.77
N ASN A 472 5.38 -9.08 5.16
CA ASN A 472 5.19 -8.10 4.09
C ASN A 472 5.63 -8.71 2.77
N TYR A 473 4.72 -8.76 1.80
CA TYR A 473 4.99 -9.21 0.45
C TYR A 473 5.38 -8.01 -0.42
N THR A 474 6.47 -8.15 -1.16
CA THR A 474 6.87 -7.19 -2.19
C THR A 474 6.63 -7.81 -3.55
N LEU A 475 5.71 -7.24 -4.30
CA LEU A 475 5.30 -7.70 -5.61
C LEU A 475 5.78 -6.71 -6.68
N SER A 476 6.10 -7.22 -7.86
CA SER A 476 6.35 -6.43 -9.06
C SER A 476 5.18 -6.59 -10.03
N VAL A 477 4.58 -5.49 -10.41
CA VAL A 477 3.43 -5.42 -11.30
C VAL A 477 3.92 -5.00 -12.70
N GLY A 478 3.77 -5.87 -13.66
CA GLY A 478 4.17 -5.66 -15.04
C GLY A 478 3.11 -4.88 -15.86
N PRO A 479 3.49 -4.39 -17.05
CA PRO A 479 4.82 -4.42 -17.66
C PRO A 479 5.77 -3.33 -17.13
N GLU A 480 5.28 -2.33 -16.39
CA GLU A 480 6.05 -1.20 -15.88
C GLU A 480 6.96 -1.58 -14.71
N MET A 481 6.82 -2.79 -14.16
CA MET A 481 7.60 -3.31 -13.02
C MET A 481 7.45 -2.44 -11.76
N VAL A 482 6.27 -1.87 -11.56
CA VAL A 482 5.96 -1.07 -10.37
C VAL A 482 5.89 -1.97 -9.15
N LEU A 483 6.52 -1.55 -8.05
CA LEU A 483 6.49 -2.31 -6.80
C LEU A 483 5.18 -2.05 -6.03
N TYR A 484 4.61 -3.12 -5.52
CA TYR A 484 3.46 -3.11 -4.62
C TYR A 484 3.78 -3.86 -3.34
N TYR A 485 3.41 -3.29 -2.21
CA TYR A 485 3.67 -3.84 -0.88
C TYR A 485 2.36 -4.22 -0.21
N HIS A 486 2.29 -5.41 0.36
CA HIS A 486 1.14 -5.87 1.10
C HIS A 486 1.55 -6.53 2.40
N SER A 487 1.01 -6.03 3.52
CA SER A 487 1.25 -6.59 4.85
C SER A 487 0.14 -7.56 5.21
N ALA A 488 0.52 -8.70 5.72
CA ALA A 488 -0.40 -9.69 6.25
C ALA A 488 0.01 -10.10 7.68
N GLU A 489 -0.96 -10.20 8.55
CA GLU A 489 -0.82 -10.74 9.90
C GLU A 489 -1.65 -12.02 9.99
N VAL A 490 -1.00 -13.11 10.37
CA VAL A 490 -1.64 -14.41 10.47
C VAL A 490 -1.39 -14.99 11.86
N GLU A 491 -2.46 -15.38 12.50
CA GLU A 491 -2.44 -15.88 13.86
C GLU A 491 -2.92 -17.33 13.94
N CYS A 492 -2.32 -18.08 14.88
CA CYS A 492 -2.74 -19.42 15.23
C CYS A 492 -2.61 -19.62 16.72
N VAL A 493 -3.66 -20.14 17.37
CA VAL A 493 -3.66 -20.45 18.80
C VAL A 493 -3.60 -21.96 18.97
N ILE A 494 -2.65 -22.43 19.77
CA ILE A 494 -2.46 -23.85 20.07
C ILE A 494 -2.54 -24.10 21.58
N ALA A 495 -3.21 -25.15 21.98
CA ALA A 495 -3.22 -25.65 23.35
C ALA A 495 -1.98 -26.54 23.57
N ASP A 496 -0.81 -25.94 23.86
CA ASP A 496 0.44 -26.69 23.93
C ASP A 496 1.31 -26.45 25.18
N ILE A 497 0.98 -25.54 26.08
CA ILE A 497 1.81 -25.23 27.24
C ILE A 497 0.99 -25.08 28.53
N GLU A 498 1.35 -25.86 29.55
CA GLU A 498 0.90 -25.70 30.93
C GLU A 498 1.80 -24.70 31.67
N ILE A 499 1.21 -23.75 32.44
CA ILE A 499 2.00 -22.94 33.37
C ILE A 499 2.58 -23.86 34.43
N PRO A 500 3.89 -23.80 34.70
CA PRO A 500 4.49 -24.64 35.73
C PRO A 500 3.87 -24.33 37.12
N GLU A 501 3.51 -25.34 37.88
CA GLU A 501 3.18 -25.18 39.30
C GLU A 501 4.47 -25.26 40.12
N ALA A 502 4.79 -24.14 40.80
CA ALA A 502 5.94 -24.11 41.71
C ALA A 502 5.59 -24.76 43.03
N THR A 503 6.53 -25.51 43.60
CA THR A 503 6.41 -26.09 44.92
C THR A 503 7.30 -25.34 45.89
N GLY A 504 6.74 -25.00 47.08
CA GLY A 504 7.46 -24.33 48.15
C GLY A 504 7.61 -25.23 49.39
N TYR A 505 8.79 -25.23 49.99
CA TYR A 505 9.08 -25.88 51.27
C TYR A 505 10.09 -25.07 52.07
N CYS A 506 10.31 -25.40 53.34
CA CYS A 506 11.23 -24.64 54.23
C CYS A 506 12.00 -25.60 55.11
N ASP A 507 13.20 -25.16 55.48
CA ASP A 507 13.98 -25.72 56.60
C ASP A 507 14.00 -24.75 57.81
N GLU A 508 14.88 -24.91 58.71
CA GLU A 508 14.97 -24.08 59.94
C GLU A 508 15.43 -22.63 59.68
N GLU A 509 16.12 -22.37 58.53
CA GLU A 509 16.75 -21.09 58.26
C GLU A 509 16.35 -20.52 56.85
N ASN A 510 15.81 -21.33 55.96
CA ASN A 510 15.59 -20.94 54.54
C ASN A 510 14.17 -21.31 54.07
N LEU A 511 13.70 -20.49 53.15
CA LEU A 511 12.57 -20.80 52.27
C LEU A 511 13.10 -21.35 50.96
N TYR A 512 12.43 -22.37 50.43
CA TYR A 512 12.77 -22.99 49.12
C TYR A 512 11.59 -22.86 48.19
N LEU A 513 11.88 -22.38 46.97
CA LEU A 513 10.90 -22.34 45.90
C LEU A 513 11.46 -23.09 44.70
N ALA A 514 10.83 -24.20 44.35
CA ALA A 514 11.17 -25.04 43.22
C ALA A 514 10.20 -24.80 42.07
N ILE A 515 10.68 -24.28 40.95
CA ILE A 515 9.93 -23.92 39.75
C ILE A 515 10.35 -24.84 38.63
N PRO A 516 9.42 -25.62 38.01
CA PRO A 516 9.75 -26.42 36.81
C PRO A 516 10.20 -25.53 35.65
N VAL A 517 11.30 -25.92 34.95
CA VAL A 517 11.97 -25.08 33.92
C VAL A 517 11.49 -25.41 32.49
N PHE A 518 10.37 -26.11 32.32
CA PHE A 518 9.89 -26.44 31.00
C PHE A 518 9.50 -25.18 30.20
N GLY A 519 10.32 -24.81 29.20
CA GLY A 519 10.00 -23.76 28.21
C GLY A 519 9.95 -22.31 28.69
N LEU A 520 10.43 -22.00 29.90
CA LEU A 520 10.27 -20.70 30.55
C LEU A 520 10.97 -19.51 29.88
N HIS A 521 12.04 -19.75 29.16
CA HIS A 521 13.02 -18.69 28.85
C HIS A 521 12.76 -17.85 27.59
N GLN A 522 11.69 -18.12 26.84
CA GLN A 522 11.41 -17.38 25.60
C GLN A 522 10.25 -16.39 25.71
N TYR A 523 9.28 -16.64 26.61
CA TYR A 523 8.02 -15.88 26.62
C TYR A 523 7.75 -15.15 27.90
N TRP A 524 8.31 -15.62 29.00
CA TRP A 524 8.17 -15.04 30.33
C TRP A 524 9.47 -15.10 31.11
N ASN A 525 9.57 -14.21 32.05
CA ASN A 525 10.66 -14.14 32.99
C ASN A 525 10.12 -14.09 34.42
N LEU A 526 10.97 -14.50 35.35
CA LEU A 526 10.70 -14.41 36.78
C LEU A 526 11.11 -13.04 37.31
N TYR A 527 10.26 -12.45 38.11
CA TYR A 527 10.49 -11.13 38.68
C TYR A 527 10.32 -11.15 40.20
N LEU A 528 11.21 -10.44 40.88
CA LEU A 528 11.09 -10.09 42.28
C LEU A 528 10.66 -8.62 42.36
N GLY A 529 9.40 -8.38 42.62
CA GLY A 529 8.83 -7.03 42.48
C GLY A 529 8.95 -6.51 41.06
N ALA A 530 9.69 -5.42 40.86
CA ALA A 530 9.96 -4.85 39.54
C ALA A 530 11.27 -5.33 38.91
N LYS A 531 12.10 -6.09 39.62
CA LYS A 531 13.42 -6.49 39.18
C LYS A 531 13.39 -7.89 38.57
N LEU A 532 14.04 -8.05 37.42
CA LEU A 532 14.22 -9.36 36.78
C LEU A 532 15.05 -10.28 37.71
N LEU A 533 14.52 -11.46 37.99
CA LEU A 533 15.22 -12.47 38.79
C LEU A 533 16.16 -13.26 37.88
N ASN A 534 17.39 -12.86 37.81
CA ASN A 534 18.48 -13.58 37.16
C ASN A 534 19.53 -14.01 38.17
N ARG A 535 20.54 -14.76 37.74
CA ARG A 535 21.63 -15.24 38.63
C ARG A 535 22.34 -14.12 39.38
N HIS A 536 22.55 -12.99 38.72
CA HIS A 536 23.20 -11.83 39.32
C HIS A 536 22.30 -11.20 40.40
N THR A 537 21.03 -10.98 40.09
CA THR A 537 20.07 -10.43 41.07
C THR A 537 19.83 -11.36 42.23
N ALA A 538 19.83 -12.68 42.00
CA ALA A 538 19.71 -13.67 43.08
C ALA A 538 20.92 -13.56 44.04
N LEU A 539 22.14 -13.59 43.50
CA LEU A 539 23.37 -13.49 44.33
C LEU A 539 23.47 -12.15 45.07
N THR A 540 23.08 -11.05 44.41
CA THR A 540 23.12 -9.71 45.02
C THR A 540 22.14 -9.60 46.19
N ASN A 541 21.02 -10.31 46.15
CA ASN A 541 20.01 -10.34 47.21
C ASN A 541 20.28 -11.44 48.24
N GLY A 542 21.37 -12.22 48.09
CA GLY A 542 21.73 -13.27 49.04
C GLY A 542 21.02 -14.61 48.84
N TYR A 543 20.38 -14.83 47.69
CA TYR A 543 19.75 -16.12 47.37
C TYR A 543 20.74 -17.06 46.69
N LEU A 544 20.57 -18.35 46.93
CA LEU A 544 21.22 -19.38 46.13
C LEU A 544 20.24 -19.92 45.08
N ALA A 545 20.61 -19.78 43.81
CA ALA A 545 19.84 -20.29 42.69
C ALA A 545 20.58 -21.50 42.11
N ALA A 546 19.98 -22.66 42.18
CA ALA A 546 20.43 -23.91 41.58
C ALA A 546 19.44 -24.35 40.50
N SER A 547 19.92 -24.63 39.30
CA SER A 547 19.11 -25.12 38.19
C SER A 547 19.63 -26.47 37.73
N ASN A 548 18.71 -27.43 37.59
CA ASN A 548 18.94 -28.67 36.89
C ASN A 548 18.13 -28.73 35.60
N SER A 549 18.12 -29.89 34.93
CA SER A 549 17.36 -30.04 33.66
C SER A 549 15.84 -29.95 33.82
N THR A 550 15.31 -30.00 35.02
CA THR A 550 13.86 -30.06 35.31
C THR A 550 13.34 -28.93 36.19
N HIS A 551 14.14 -28.38 37.10
CA HIS A 551 13.70 -27.38 38.05
C HIS A 551 14.77 -26.31 38.29
N LEU A 552 14.26 -25.07 38.49
CA LEU A 552 14.99 -23.98 39.13
C LEU A 552 14.61 -23.96 40.60
N VAL A 553 15.57 -24.19 41.50
CA VAL A 553 15.38 -24.13 42.95
C VAL A 553 16.04 -22.87 43.48
N LEU A 554 15.24 -22.04 44.13
CA LEU A 554 15.69 -20.86 44.84
C LEU A 554 15.76 -21.19 46.34
N GLN A 555 16.90 -21.03 46.94
CA GLN A 555 17.07 -21.08 48.41
C GLN A 555 17.19 -19.67 48.94
N ILE A 556 16.26 -19.26 49.76
CA ILE A 556 16.11 -17.89 50.24
C ILE A 556 16.27 -17.90 51.74
N PRO A 557 17.38 -17.33 52.29
CA PRO A 557 17.55 -17.18 53.72
C PRO A 557 16.41 -16.37 54.36
N LEU A 558 15.99 -16.73 55.55
CA LEU A 558 14.86 -16.10 56.27
C LEU A 558 14.92 -14.58 56.31
N PHE A 559 16.13 -14.01 56.45
CA PHE A 559 16.33 -12.55 56.54
C PHE A 559 16.87 -11.94 55.23
N ALA A 560 16.70 -12.60 54.11
CA ALA A 560 17.11 -12.10 52.82
C ALA A 560 16.21 -10.97 52.30
N VAL A 561 16.71 -10.15 51.41
CA VAL A 561 15.97 -9.06 50.76
C VAL A 561 14.76 -9.64 49.96
N GLY A 562 13.56 -9.08 50.12
CA GLY A 562 12.38 -9.54 49.43
C GLY A 562 11.49 -10.53 50.20
N VAL A 563 11.99 -11.01 51.34
CA VAL A 563 11.12 -11.78 52.26
C VAL A 563 10.19 -10.81 52.98
N THR A 564 8.92 -11.14 53.00
CA THR A 564 7.87 -10.40 53.70
C THR A 564 7.50 -11.15 54.97
N TYR A 565 7.22 -10.44 56.08
CA TYR A 565 6.89 -11.05 57.37
C TYR A 565 5.40 -10.78 57.66
N GLU A 566 4.58 -11.82 57.61
CA GLU A 566 3.14 -11.70 57.78
C GLU A 566 2.75 -11.62 59.25
N GLU A 567 3.37 -12.45 60.09
CA GLU A 567 3.15 -12.49 61.51
C GLU A 567 4.49 -12.60 62.23
N VAL A 568 4.78 -11.65 63.10
CA VAL A 568 5.97 -11.63 63.90
C VAL A 568 5.57 -11.57 65.39
N SER A 569 5.92 -12.58 66.11
CA SER A 569 5.71 -12.66 67.51
C SER A 569 7.01 -13.00 68.25
N PHE A 570 6.97 -13.03 69.55
CA PHE A 570 8.11 -13.19 70.41
C PHE A 570 9.10 -14.35 70.11
N GLN A 571 8.58 -15.45 69.51
CA GLN A 571 9.39 -16.64 69.17
C GLN A 571 9.04 -17.23 67.81
N LYS A 572 8.08 -16.66 67.06
CA LYS A 572 7.63 -17.17 65.76
C LYS A 572 7.61 -16.08 64.78
N ILE A 573 8.13 -16.35 63.58
CA ILE A 573 8.10 -15.49 62.42
C ILE A 573 7.42 -16.27 61.33
N LYS A 574 6.30 -15.75 60.79
CA LYS A 574 5.70 -16.26 59.55
C LYS A 574 6.24 -15.43 58.38
N ALA A 575 7.09 -16.03 57.63
CA ALA A 575 7.76 -15.39 56.48
C ALA A 575 7.16 -15.90 55.17
N ARG A 576 7.05 -15.01 54.23
CA ARG A 576 6.56 -15.27 52.86
C ARG A 576 7.51 -14.70 51.86
N PHE A 577 7.69 -15.43 50.75
CA PHE A 577 8.47 -15.00 49.61
C PHE A 577 7.68 -15.23 48.32
N ASP A 578 7.55 -14.19 47.47
CA ASP A 578 6.77 -14.17 46.27
C ASP A 578 7.67 -13.91 45.04
N VAL A 579 7.48 -14.72 43.99
CA VAL A 579 8.12 -14.55 42.68
C VAL A 579 7.02 -14.46 41.63
N ALA A 580 7.01 -13.38 40.87
CA ALA A 580 6.05 -13.16 39.81
C ALA A 580 6.59 -13.68 38.46
N LEU A 581 5.74 -14.46 37.78
CA LEU A 581 5.93 -14.84 36.38
C LEU A 581 5.29 -13.79 35.51
N ARG A 582 6.07 -13.10 34.67
CA ARG A 582 5.59 -12.01 33.80
C ARG A 582 5.94 -12.25 32.36
N LYS A 583 5.04 -11.79 31.43
CA LYS A 583 5.28 -11.76 29.99
C LYS A 583 6.44 -10.81 29.64
N VAL A 584 7.30 -11.23 28.73
CA VAL A 584 8.50 -10.45 28.36
C VAL A 584 8.15 -9.10 27.70
N ARG A 585 7.09 -9.03 26.92
CA ARG A 585 6.70 -7.82 26.16
C ARG A 585 5.78 -6.87 26.93
N THR A 586 4.72 -7.42 27.54
CA THR A 586 3.66 -6.62 28.17
C THR A 586 3.91 -6.35 29.65
N MET A 587 4.88 -7.07 30.28
CA MET A 587 5.12 -7.04 31.73
C MET A 587 3.93 -7.47 32.58
N GLU A 588 2.91 -8.03 31.95
CA GLU A 588 1.71 -8.54 32.60
C GLU A 588 2.07 -9.74 33.49
N THR A 589 1.57 -9.73 34.73
CA THR A 589 1.80 -10.83 35.68
C THR A 589 0.82 -11.98 35.38
N LEU A 590 1.35 -13.13 35.01
CA LEU A 590 0.59 -14.35 34.71
C LEU A 590 0.28 -15.13 35.98
N GLN A 591 1.28 -15.30 36.86
CA GLN A 591 1.16 -16.04 38.08
C GLN A 591 2.15 -15.52 39.13
N ILE A 592 1.81 -15.68 40.38
CA ILE A 592 2.71 -15.42 41.51
C ILE A 592 2.95 -16.75 42.22
N PHE A 593 4.20 -17.15 42.27
CA PHE A 593 4.65 -18.30 43.03
C PHE A 593 4.98 -17.82 44.45
N SER A 594 4.35 -18.43 45.43
CA SER A 594 4.50 -18.02 46.81
C SER A 594 4.93 -19.20 47.70
N VAL A 595 5.85 -18.96 48.60
CA VAL A 595 6.18 -19.87 49.67
C VAL A 595 6.00 -19.14 51.02
N SER A 596 5.30 -19.74 51.96
CA SER A 596 5.06 -19.13 53.28
C SER A 596 5.27 -20.18 54.37
N CYS A 597 6.12 -19.88 55.34
CA CYS A 597 6.45 -20.83 56.43
C CYS A 597 6.57 -20.13 57.78
N ASN A 598 6.39 -20.93 58.83
CA ASN A 598 6.60 -20.53 60.22
C ASN A 598 8.02 -20.94 60.68
N PHE A 599 8.76 -19.97 61.12
CA PHE A 599 10.09 -20.17 61.66
C PHE A 599 10.11 -19.92 63.22
N ASN A 600 10.86 -20.71 63.93
CA ASN A 600 11.10 -20.47 65.33
C ASN A 600 12.44 -19.72 65.43
N SER A 601 12.42 -18.50 65.95
CA SER A 601 13.65 -17.73 66.15
C SER A 601 13.64 -17.09 67.54
N SER A 602 14.74 -17.23 68.27
CA SER A 602 14.90 -16.68 69.61
C SER A 602 15.52 -15.26 69.62
N ALA A 603 16.19 -14.84 68.54
CA ALA A 603 16.77 -13.52 68.49
C ALA A 603 16.77 -13.05 67.01
N PHE A 604 16.20 -11.89 66.74
CA PHE A 604 16.14 -11.31 65.40
C PHE A 604 15.96 -9.81 65.45
N ILE A 605 16.33 -9.18 64.32
CA ILE A 605 16.07 -7.78 64.02
C ILE A 605 15.40 -7.77 62.64
N ILE A 606 14.18 -7.27 62.54
CA ILE A 606 13.45 -7.10 61.31
C ILE A 606 13.22 -5.62 61.04
N CYS A 607 13.81 -5.10 59.95
CA CYS A 607 13.62 -3.74 59.49
C CYS A 607 12.57 -3.75 58.38
N HIS A 608 11.36 -3.38 58.69
CA HIS A 608 10.24 -3.42 57.75
C HIS A 608 10.31 -2.21 56.75
N PRO A 609 9.90 -2.35 55.53
CA PRO A 609 9.92 -1.26 54.52
C PRO A 609 9.11 -0.02 54.93
N ASP A 610 8.05 -0.19 55.71
CA ASP A 610 7.21 0.88 56.22
C ASP A 610 7.88 1.69 57.36
N GLY A 611 9.07 1.29 57.76
CA GLY A 611 9.80 1.90 58.90
C GLY A 611 9.54 1.28 60.26
N THR A 612 8.79 0.23 60.33
CA THR A 612 8.58 -0.51 61.58
C THR A 612 9.81 -1.38 61.84
N ILE A 613 10.38 -1.27 63.02
CA ILE A 613 11.49 -2.09 63.50
C ILE A 613 10.95 -3.04 64.55
N MET A 614 11.21 -4.33 64.37
CA MET A 614 10.83 -5.39 65.30
C MET A 614 12.12 -6.10 65.78
N ILE A 615 12.28 -6.20 67.05
CA ILE A 615 13.46 -6.79 67.69
C ILE A 615 13.09 -7.81 68.75
N SER A 616 13.58 -9.04 68.63
CA SER A 616 13.62 -9.99 69.69
C SER A 616 15.02 -10.10 70.22
N ALA A 617 15.31 -9.50 71.38
CA ALA A 617 16.59 -9.50 72.00
C ALA A 617 16.71 -10.64 73.00
N GLN A 618 17.72 -11.53 72.84
CA GLN A 618 18.02 -12.67 73.74
C GLN A 618 19.20 -12.34 74.61
N MET A 619 19.08 -12.68 75.87
CA MET A 619 20.14 -12.49 76.79
C MET A 619 20.70 -13.84 77.33
N LYS A 620 21.71 -14.29 76.62
CA LYS A 620 22.41 -15.56 77.04
C LYS A 620 23.56 -15.36 77.99
N THR A 621 24.10 -14.14 78.13
CA THR A 621 25.42 -13.89 78.74
C THR A 621 25.37 -13.22 80.09
N VAL A 622 24.25 -12.76 80.62
CA VAL A 622 24.18 -12.05 81.89
C VAL A 622 23.05 -12.65 82.74
N PRO A 623 23.35 -13.53 83.69
CA PRO A 623 22.35 -14.09 84.62
C PRO A 623 21.78 -12.95 85.48
N ALA A 624 20.47 -12.86 85.60
CA ALA A 624 19.67 -11.98 86.44
C ALA A 624 19.29 -10.59 85.88
N ILE A 625 19.16 -10.42 84.54
CA ILE A 625 18.47 -9.24 84.02
C ILE A 625 16.97 -9.47 83.98
N ASP A 626 16.26 -8.55 84.65
CA ASP A 626 14.78 -8.51 84.53
C ASP A 626 14.42 -7.81 83.18
N MET A 627 13.97 -8.55 82.20
CA MET A 627 13.68 -8.07 80.88
C MET A 627 12.55 -7.01 80.80
N SER A 628 11.71 -6.99 81.88
CA SER A 628 10.69 -5.94 82.04
C SER A 628 11.29 -4.53 82.25
N LYS A 629 12.52 -4.44 82.75
CA LYS A 629 13.25 -3.21 83.02
C LYS A 629 14.17 -2.79 81.88
N THR A 630 14.09 -3.46 80.74
CA THR A 630 14.79 -3.02 79.52
C THR A 630 14.00 -1.92 78.81
N LYS A 631 14.71 -1.00 78.18
CA LYS A 631 14.12 0.17 77.50
C LYS A 631 14.95 0.54 76.29
N LEU A 632 14.32 1.23 75.32
CA LEU A 632 15.02 1.86 74.23
C LEU A 632 15.70 3.17 74.63
N ARG A 633 16.36 3.87 73.75
CA ARG A 633 17.01 5.15 74.04
C ARG A 633 16.05 6.15 74.72
N ASP A 634 14.77 6.19 74.23
CA ASP A 634 13.72 6.84 75.01
C ASP A 634 13.17 5.89 76.08
N SER A 635 13.23 6.33 77.31
CA SER A 635 12.85 5.58 78.50
C SER A 635 11.37 5.22 78.53
N SER A 636 10.52 5.90 77.82
CA SER A 636 9.08 5.60 77.72
C SER A 636 8.80 4.36 76.85
N CYS A 637 9.73 3.97 76.01
CA CYS A 637 9.63 2.85 75.14
C CYS A 637 10.16 1.55 75.79
N LYS A 638 9.23 0.77 76.33
CA LYS A 638 9.47 -0.53 77.00
C LYS A 638 9.13 -1.69 76.09
N PRO A 639 9.60 -2.93 76.42
CA PRO A 639 9.31 -4.08 75.59
C PRO A 639 7.78 -4.36 75.55
N LYS A 640 7.29 -4.72 74.30
CA LYS A 640 5.87 -5.09 74.09
C LYS A 640 5.53 -6.43 74.75
N GLU A 641 6.49 -7.36 74.69
CA GLU A 641 6.41 -8.70 75.31
C GLU A 641 7.78 -9.06 75.82
N TYR A 642 7.81 -9.80 76.98
CA TYR A 642 9.05 -10.24 77.57
C TYR A 642 8.89 -11.54 78.35
N ASN A 643 10.01 -12.27 78.57
CA ASN A 643 10.12 -13.42 79.52
C ASN A 643 11.48 -13.41 80.18
N LYS A 644 11.84 -14.48 80.91
CA LYS A 644 13.11 -14.55 81.65
C LYS A 644 14.38 -14.43 80.86
N GLY A 645 14.35 -14.55 79.53
CA GLY A 645 15.55 -14.51 78.70
C GLY A 645 15.44 -13.65 77.46
N HIS A 646 14.27 -13.07 77.19
CA HIS A 646 14.00 -12.37 75.93
C HIS A 646 13.12 -11.16 76.17
N ALA A 647 13.31 -10.10 75.32
CA ALA A 647 12.47 -8.92 75.26
C ALA A 647 12.14 -8.64 73.80
N PHE A 648 10.87 -8.43 73.50
CA PHE A 648 10.37 -8.08 72.14
C PHE A 648 9.98 -6.60 72.09
N PHE A 649 10.62 -5.86 71.21
CA PHE A 649 10.34 -4.46 70.94
C PHE A 649 9.77 -4.29 69.54
N MET A 650 8.82 -3.37 69.44
CA MET A 650 8.21 -2.98 68.16
C MET A 650 8.05 -1.46 68.18
N PHE A 651 8.71 -0.77 67.29
CA PHE A 651 8.67 0.69 67.21
C PHE A 651 8.92 1.16 65.77
N HIS A 652 8.64 2.44 65.49
CA HIS A 652 8.85 3.03 64.21
C HIS A 652 10.15 3.84 64.19
N VAL A 653 10.86 3.91 63.04
CA VAL A 653 12.13 4.62 62.88
C VAL A 653 12.10 6.09 63.32
N THR A 654 10.92 6.72 63.42
CA THR A 654 10.72 8.10 63.86
C THR A 654 10.43 8.24 65.34
N THR A 655 10.38 7.14 66.09
CA THR A 655 9.95 7.10 67.50
C THR A 655 11.06 6.54 68.37
N CYS A 656 10.81 6.50 69.70
CA CYS A 656 11.66 5.85 70.70
C CYS A 656 13.12 6.33 70.74
N GLY A 657 13.37 7.58 70.35
CA GLY A 657 14.71 8.16 70.41
C GLY A 657 15.68 7.60 69.38
N THR A 658 15.17 7.01 68.29
CA THR A 658 15.99 6.48 67.19
C THR A 658 16.78 7.60 66.55
N SER A 659 18.08 7.42 66.37
CA SER A 659 18.96 8.32 65.64
C SER A 659 19.08 7.91 64.19
N VAL A 660 19.31 8.86 63.28
CA VAL A 660 19.50 8.64 61.87
C VAL A 660 20.92 9.15 61.48
N ARG A 661 21.61 8.36 60.65
CA ARG A 661 22.87 8.77 60.03
C ARG A 661 22.92 8.31 58.58
N PHE A 662 23.69 8.97 57.76
CA PHE A 662 23.91 8.60 56.37
C PHE A 662 25.27 7.92 56.26
N GLU A 663 25.32 6.77 55.61
CA GLU A 663 26.52 5.98 55.43
C GLU A 663 26.59 5.50 53.95
N GLY A 664 27.39 6.20 53.16
CA GLY A 664 27.45 5.93 51.72
C GLY A 664 26.08 6.05 51.06
N ASP A 665 25.59 4.96 50.47
CA ASP A 665 24.30 4.89 49.76
C ASP A 665 23.13 4.41 50.65
N HIS A 666 23.38 4.39 52.00
CA HIS A 666 22.40 3.90 52.97
C HIS A 666 22.04 4.99 54.01
N ILE A 667 20.78 4.92 54.44
CA ILE A 667 20.27 5.64 55.61
C ILE A 667 20.23 4.62 56.75
N VAL A 668 20.94 4.90 57.78
CA VAL A 668 21.06 4.01 58.94
C VAL A 668 20.26 4.59 60.11
N TYR A 669 19.28 3.85 60.54
CA TYR A 669 18.53 4.14 61.77
C TYR A 669 19.04 3.29 62.90
N GLU A 670 19.42 3.96 63.98
CA GLU A 670 20.07 3.30 65.14
C GLU A 670 19.35 3.61 66.42
N ASN A 671 19.11 2.57 67.20
CA ASN A 671 18.60 2.68 68.55
C ASN A 671 19.41 1.78 69.53
N GLU A 672 19.22 1.95 70.79
CA GLU A 672 19.92 1.20 71.81
C GLU A 672 18.95 0.64 72.81
N ILE A 673 19.01 -0.67 73.06
CA ILE A 673 18.32 -1.32 74.15
C ILE A 673 19.24 -1.30 75.38
N SER A 674 18.78 -0.68 76.46
CA SER A 674 19.53 -0.52 77.69
C SER A 674 18.72 -0.98 78.91
N TYR A 675 19.39 -1.29 80.01
CA TYR A 675 18.75 -1.68 81.25
C TYR A 675 18.47 -0.45 82.12
N GLU A 676 17.24 -0.34 82.65
CA GLU A 676 16.84 0.73 83.58
C GLU A 676 17.37 0.47 84.97
N LYS A 677 18.45 1.19 85.33
CA LYS A 677 19.13 1.07 86.62
C LYS A 677 18.26 1.65 87.77
N GLU A 678 18.03 0.88 88.82
CA GLU A 678 17.35 1.39 89.96
C GLU A 678 18.33 2.24 90.79
N THR A 679 18.03 3.49 90.92
CA THR A 679 18.71 4.37 91.83
C THR A 679 17.99 4.38 93.21
N LEU A 680 18.71 3.89 94.28
CA LEU A 680 18.10 3.98 95.60
C LEU A 680 17.95 5.48 95.98
N PRO A 681 16.77 5.86 96.55
CA PRO A 681 16.59 7.24 97.02
C PRO A 681 17.36 7.51 98.24
N GLY A 682 18.24 8.54 98.15
CA GLY A 682 18.91 9.10 99.30
C GLY A 682 20.29 8.61 99.67
N GLN A 683 21.30 9.21 99.06
CA GLN A 683 22.57 9.73 99.60
C GLN A 683 23.49 10.34 98.56
N SER A 684 24.15 11.40 98.87
CA SER A 684 25.15 12.04 98.03
C SER A 684 26.34 11.12 97.74
N GLN A 685 26.73 11.00 96.53
CA GLN A 685 27.86 10.36 95.78
C GLN A 685 28.85 9.46 96.53
N PRO A 686 29.36 8.37 95.83
CA PRO A 686 29.02 7.86 94.55
C PRO A 686 27.88 6.87 94.54
N LYS A 687 27.00 6.97 93.53
CA LYS A 687 25.84 6.04 93.30
C LYS A 687 26.40 4.67 92.85
N ILE A 688 26.49 3.68 93.77
CA ILE A 688 26.80 2.29 93.46
C ILE A 688 25.53 1.56 93.21
N THR A 689 25.32 1.12 91.93
CA THR A 689 24.25 0.21 91.56
C THR A 689 24.82 -1.17 91.33
N ARG A 690 24.11 -2.21 91.84
CA ARG A 690 24.43 -3.62 91.53
C ARG A 690 23.78 -4.10 90.23
N ASP A 691 23.09 -3.23 89.52
CA ASP A 691 22.43 -3.57 88.29
C ASP A 691 23.46 -3.76 87.17
N PRO A 692 23.32 -4.75 86.35
CA PRO A 692 24.19 -5.01 85.17
C PRO A 692 24.18 -3.86 84.21
N ASP A 693 25.32 -3.52 83.60
CA ASP A 693 25.41 -2.60 82.47
C ASP A 693 25.14 -3.38 81.20
N TYR A 694 23.93 -3.23 80.74
CA TYR A 694 23.47 -3.88 79.44
C TYR A 694 23.15 -2.84 78.40
N ARG A 695 23.78 -2.99 77.24
CA ARG A 695 23.52 -2.18 76.02
C ARG A 695 23.58 -3.02 74.75
N LEU A 696 22.58 -2.99 73.96
CA LEU A 696 22.52 -3.64 72.67
C LEU A 696 22.14 -2.59 71.64
N THR A 697 23.10 -2.25 70.74
CA THR A 697 22.87 -1.35 69.64
C THR A 697 22.17 -2.10 68.50
N VAL A 698 21.15 -1.52 67.97
CA VAL A 698 20.31 -2.03 66.83
C VAL A 698 20.37 -1.04 65.72
N SER A 699 20.77 -1.48 64.53
CA SER A 699 20.90 -0.64 63.34
C SER A 699 20.09 -1.23 62.18
N CYS A 700 19.28 -0.42 61.52
CA CYS A 700 18.56 -0.76 60.29
C CYS A 700 19.08 0.06 59.11
N TYR A 701 19.44 -0.60 58.03
CA TYR A 701 20.00 -0.02 56.82
C TYR A 701 18.97 0.02 55.72
N TYR A 702 18.68 1.23 55.21
CA TYR A 702 17.76 1.45 54.09
C TYR A 702 18.51 2.10 52.95
N ARG A 703 18.31 1.65 51.72
CA ARG A 703 19.00 2.23 50.51
C ARG A 703 18.39 3.57 50.11
N ALA A 704 19.18 4.63 50.08
CA ALA A 704 18.72 5.99 49.80
C ALA A 704 18.13 6.14 48.37
N LYS A 705 18.68 5.44 47.36
CA LYS A 705 18.22 5.50 45.98
C LYS A 705 16.88 4.84 45.71
N GLU A 706 16.59 3.75 46.42
CA GLU A 706 15.32 3.04 46.26
C GLU A 706 14.14 3.82 46.89
N THR A 707 14.42 4.63 47.93
CA THR A 707 13.44 5.51 48.60
C THR A 707 12.88 6.59 47.64
N VAL A 708 13.70 7.12 46.75
CA VAL A 708 13.28 8.16 45.78
C VAL A 708 12.36 7.58 44.71
N MET A 709 12.57 6.33 44.28
CA MET A 709 11.70 5.66 43.28
C MET A 709 10.34 5.31 43.86
N LEU A 710 10.23 4.93 45.12
CA LEU A 710 8.94 4.59 45.75
C LEU A 710 8.05 5.81 45.99
N GLY A 711 8.62 6.97 46.23
CA GLY A 711 7.85 8.23 46.36
C GLY A 711 7.12 8.65 45.07
N ALA A 712 7.47 8.10 43.88
CA ALA A 712 6.83 8.35 42.63
C ALA A 712 5.60 7.47 42.35
N PHE A 713 5.43 6.35 43.09
CA PHE A 713 4.36 5.36 42.88
C PHE A 713 3.18 5.46 43.84
N VAL A 714 3.20 6.39 44.80
CA VAL A 714 2.18 6.47 45.88
C VAL A 714 0.93 7.28 45.46
N SER A 715 0.68 7.58 44.23
CA SER A 715 -0.50 8.37 43.82
C SER A 715 -1.68 7.57 43.24
N GLU A 716 -1.69 6.24 43.35
CA GLU A 716 -2.88 5.44 43.08
C GLU A 716 -3.14 4.38 44.16
N PRO A 717 -4.39 4.20 44.58
CA PRO A 717 -4.71 3.17 45.55
C PRO A 717 -4.82 1.80 44.89
N SER A 718 -3.70 1.25 44.47
CA SER A 718 -3.66 -0.14 44.08
C SER A 718 -2.77 -0.92 45.03
N THR A 719 -3.32 -2.02 45.52
CA THR A 719 -2.87 -2.96 46.53
C THR A 719 -1.59 -3.72 46.24
N SER A 720 -0.61 -3.13 45.54
CA SER A 720 0.72 -3.74 45.39
C SER A 720 1.70 -3.12 46.39
N ARG A 721 1.91 -3.80 47.49
CA ARG A 721 2.99 -3.50 48.41
C ARG A 721 4.35 -3.72 47.71
N PRO A 722 5.29 -2.75 47.75
CA PRO A 722 6.61 -2.98 47.22
C PRO A 722 7.33 -4.06 48.02
N PHE A 723 7.97 -4.97 47.34
CA PHE A 723 8.77 -6.04 47.92
C PHE A 723 9.93 -5.42 48.75
N GLY A 724 10.03 -5.80 49.96
CA GLY A 724 10.83 -5.11 50.98
C GLY A 724 12.33 -5.30 50.81
N SER A 725 12.94 -4.33 50.41
CA SER A 725 14.30 -4.03 50.78
C SER A 725 14.20 -2.87 51.75
N GLY A 726 14.63 -2.94 52.92
CA GLY A 726 14.56 -1.85 53.89
C GLY A 726 14.78 -0.43 53.36
N THR A 727 13.82 0.08 52.51
CA THR A 727 13.85 1.41 51.94
C THR A 727 12.84 2.32 52.58
N MET A 728 13.22 3.53 52.95
CA MET A 728 12.35 4.54 53.56
C MET A 728 12.51 5.91 52.97
N VAL A 729 11.39 6.67 53.01
CA VAL A 729 11.42 8.10 52.68
C VAL A 729 11.94 8.89 53.87
N PRO A 730 13.06 9.60 53.82
CA PRO A 730 13.56 10.40 54.93
C PRO A 730 12.66 11.62 55.13
N ARG A 731 12.18 11.83 56.35
CA ARG A 731 11.67 13.10 56.80
C ARG A 731 12.88 13.96 57.27
N SER A 732 13.59 14.59 56.38
CA SER A 732 14.54 15.64 56.73
C SER A 732 14.30 16.88 55.89
N ASN A 733 14.47 18.05 56.49
CA ASN A 733 14.30 19.36 55.88
C ASN A 733 15.38 19.75 54.86
N THR A 734 16.05 18.81 54.27
CA THR A 734 16.97 19.05 53.15
C THR A 734 16.23 18.83 51.86
N ALA A 735 16.30 19.79 50.96
CA ALA A 735 15.64 19.95 49.69
C ALA A 735 15.22 18.63 49.05
N VAL A 736 13.99 18.23 49.31
CA VAL A 736 13.32 17.18 48.57
C VAL A 736 12.97 17.82 47.22
N TYR A 737 13.61 17.39 46.14
CA TYR A 737 13.17 17.70 44.80
C TYR A 737 11.74 17.12 44.63
N ARG A 738 10.76 17.95 44.88
CA ARG A 738 9.37 17.65 44.67
C ARG A 738 9.20 17.59 43.14
N ARG A 739 9.23 16.41 42.53
CA ARG A 739 8.74 16.24 41.17
C ARG A 739 7.24 16.50 41.20
N ILE A 740 6.86 17.72 40.90
CA ILE A 740 5.47 18.07 40.66
C ILE A 740 5.19 17.52 39.26
N ARG A 741 4.32 16.52 39.13
CA ARG A 741 3.69 16.19 37.86
C ARG A 741 2.75 17.33 37.54
N LYS A 742 3.18 18.26 36.68
CA LYS A 742 2.31 19.19 36.02
C LYS A 742 1.88 18.51 34.71
N ALA A 743 0.60 18.31 34.50
CA ALA A 743 0.11 17.91 33.20
C ALA A 743 0.50 19.01 32.21
N LEU A 744 1.28 18.66 31.19
CA LEU A 744 1.61 19.59 30.11
C LEU A 744 0.34 19.87 29.32
N ASN A 745 0.01 21.13 29.14
CA ASN A 745 -1.16 21.54 28.37
C ASN A 745 -0.75 21.68 26.90
N VAL A 746 -0.91 20.59 26.13
CA VAL A 746 -0.63 20.56 24.70
C VAL A 746 -1.97 20.73 23.96
N VAL A 747 -2.02 21.67 23.04
CA VAL A 747 -3.19 21.94 22.20
C VAL A 747 -2.82 21.62 20.74
N SER A 748 -3.65 20.84 20.07
CA SER A 748 -3.53 20.59 18.64
C SER A 748 -4.72 21.22 17.91
N ARG A 749 -4.45 21.93 16.82
CA ARG A 749 -5.46 22.63 16.01
C ARG A 749 -5.18 22.41 14.52
N VAL A 750 -6.24 22.35 13.71
CA VAL A 750 -6.12 22.28 12.26
C VAL A 750 -6.35 23.68 11.69
N SER A 751 -5.37 24.20 10.97
CA SER A 751 -5.49 25.49 10.30
C SER A 751 -6.19 25.36 8.95
N LYS A 752 -6.94 26.40 8.56
CA LYS A 752 -7.61 26.49 7.26
C LYS A 752 -6.64 26.76 6.11
N ASN A 753 -5.48 27.37 6.40
CA ASN A 753 -4.46 27.73 5.43
C ASN A 753 -3.04 27.69 6.04
N GLU A 754 -2.03 27.87 5.21
CA GLU A 754 -0.61 27.86 5.61
C GLU A 754 -0.17 29.03 6.52
N SER A 755 -1.02 30.07 6.69
CA SER A 755 -0.67 31.21 7.52
C SER A 755 -0.87 30.96 9.01
N PHE A 756 -1.55 29.87 9.40
CA PHE A 756 -1.88 29.51 10.79
C PHE A 756 -2.59 30.63 11.58
N MET A 757 -3.41 31.44 10.88
CA MET A 757 -4.16 32.54 11.48
C MET A 757 -5.64 32.24 11.69
N ASP A 758 -6.19 31.24 10.96
CA ASP A 758 -7.60 30.85 11.02
C ASP A 758 -7.70 29.33 11.17
N PHE A 759 -8.42 28.86 12.17
CA PHE A 759 -8.51 27.47 12.56
C PHE A 759 -9.94 26.93 12.40
N TYR A 760 -10.06 25.64 12.19
CA TYR A 760 -11.34 24.94 12.29
C TYR A 760 -11.76 24.77 13.74
N GLU A 761 -13.07 24.76 13.98
CA GLU A 761 -13.61 24.52 15.33
C GLU A 761 -13.32 23.10 15.82
N PRO A 762 -13.13 22.89 17.12
CA PRO A 762 -12.96 21.57 17.68
C PRO A 762 -14.16 20.66 17.33
N ASN A 763 -13.89 19.48 16.79
CA ASN A 763 -14.87 18.49 16.32
C ASN A 763 -15.66 18.85 15.05
N GLU A 764 -15.27 19.89 14.34
CA GLU A 764 -15.79 20.17 13.01
C GLU A 764 -15.28 19.10 12.02
N ALA A 765 -16.19 18.51 11.22
CA ALA A 765 -15.83 17.56 10.18
C ALA A 765 -15.21 18.34 8.99
N ILE A 766 -13.92 18.14 8.77
CA ILE A 766 -13.18 18.82 7.72
C ILE A 766 -13.20 17.96 6.45
N LEU A 767 -13.87 18.47 5.41
CA LEU A 767 -13.87 17.84 4.09
C LEU A 767 -12.73 18.40 3.25
N LYS A 768 -11.76 17.59 2.93
CA LYS A 768 -10.63 17.93 2.06
C LYS A 768 -10.57 16.98 0.85
N ARG A 769 -10.20 17.52 -0.30
CA ARG A 769 -9.92 16.70 -1.48
C ARG A 769 -8.54 16.05 -1.34
N PRO A 770 -8.27 14.91 -2.00
CA PRO A 770 -6.99 14.19 -1.86
C PRO A 770 -5.73 15.01 -2.19
N VAL A 771 -5.87 16.15 -2.89
CA VAL A 771 -4.77 17.04 -3.31
C VAL A 771 -4.59 18.25 -2.38
N GLU A 772 -5.50 18.46 -1.43
CA GLU A 772 -5.46 19.62 -0.56
C GLU A 772 -4.61 19.35 0.68
N SER A 773 -3.68 20.25 0.97
CA SER A 773 -2.83 20.17 2.16
C SER A 773 -3.64 20.35 3.44
N VAL A 774 -3.27 19.60 4.48
CA VAL A 774 -3.77 19.75 5.84
C VAL A 774 -2.68 20.39 6.68
N PHE A 775 -2.99 21.51 7.32
CA PHE A 775 -2.06 22.27 8.15
C PHE A 775 -2.39 21.99 9.62
N LEU A 776 -1.50 21.33 10.34
CA LEU A 776 -1.66 20.97 11.74
C LEU A 776 -0.69 21.79 12.60
N GLU A 777 -1.22 22.46 13.60
CA GLU A 777 -0.45 23.15 14.63
C GLU A 777 -0.53 22.38 15.94
N VAL A 778 0.62 22.16 16.58
CA VAL A 778 0.72 21.59 17.92
C VAL A 778 1.49 22.58 18.80
N GLU A 779 0.82 23.10 19.84
CA GLU A 779 1.34 24.15 20.69
C GLU A 779 1.42 23.69 22.15
N LEU A 780 2.55 23.91 22.80
CA LEU A 780 2.69 23.74 24.24
C LEU A 780 2.32 25.07 24.94
N LYS A 781 1.17 25.11 25.62
CA LYS A 781 0.67 26.33 26.27
C LYS A 781 1.32 26.68 27.60
N ASP A 782 2.10 25.80 28.16
CA ASP A 782 2.81 26.04 29.39
C ASP A 782 4.17 26.69 29.11
N GLU A 783 4.35 27.93 29.54
CA GLU A 783 5.65 28.61 29.55
C GLU A 783 6.58 27.97 30.58
N SER A 784 7.19 26.86 30.19
CA SER A 784 8.26 26.22 30.95
C SER A 784 9.58 26.44 30.23
N PRO A 785 10.55 27.18 30.79
CA PRO A 785 11.81 27.52 30.10
C PRO A 785 12.67 26.32 29.76
N ASN A 786 12.28 25.11 30.17
CA ASN A 786 13.05 23.87 30.00
C ASN A 786 12.23 22.76 29.34
N ALA A 787 11.17 23.08 28.62
CA ALA A 787 10.38 22.10 27.86
C ALA A 787 10.37 22.47 26.37
N GLU A 788 10.79 21.54 25.54
CA GLU A 788 10.73 21.63 24.09
C GLU A 788 9.76 20.57 23.57
N LEU A 789 9.00 20.93 22.54
CA LEU A 789 8.05 20.04 21.89
C LEU A 789 8.70 19.47 20.62
N TYR A 790 8.82 18.15 20.56
CA TYR A 790 9.29 17.45 19.37
C TYR A 790 8.17 16.59 18.78
N LEU A 791 8.00 16.67 17.48
CA LEU A 791 7.10 15.81 16.74
C LEU A 791 7.83 14.49 16.46
N ASP A 792 7.56 13.47 17.24
CA ASP A 792 8.26 12.20 17.20
C ASP A 792 7.66 11.25 16.17
N ASN A 793 6.41 10.86 16.36
CA ASN A 793 5.69 9.97 15.49
C ASN A 793 4.34 10.56 15.08
N CYS A 794 4.09 10.64 13.78
CA CYS A 794 2.84 11.10 13.21
C CYS A 794 2.34 10.15 12.15
N TRP A 795 1.06 9.84 12.15
CA TRP A 795 0.46 8.92 11.18
C TRP A 795 -1.00 9.25 10.90
N VAL A 796 -1.51 8.73 9.78
CA VAL A 796 -2.91 8.82 9.37
C VAL A 796 -3.53 7.43 9.40
N THR A 797 -4.77 7.33 9.81
CA THR A 797 -5.56 6.10 9.82
C THR A 797 -6.83 6.27 9.00
N GLY A 798 -7.37 5.18 8.50
CA GLY A 798 -8.64 5.19 7.74
C GLY A 798 -9.90 5.32 8.59
N SER A 799 -9.80 5.34 9.93
CA SER A 799 -10.92 5.51 10.88
C SER A 799 -10.51 6.38 12.05
N LEU A 800 -11.48 6.71 12.93
CA LEU A 800 -11.23 7.49 14.15
C LEU A 800 -10.41 6.75 15.21
N ASP A 801 -10.21 5.44 15.07
CA ASP A 801 -9.33 4.69 15.93
C ASP A 801 -7.88 4.85 15.47
N PHE A 802 -7.03 5.43 16.34
CA PHE A 802 -5.62 5.69 16.06
C PHE A 802 -4.76 4.43 15.85
N ASN A 803 -5.28 3.26 16.18
CA ASN A 803 -4.65 1.95 15.95
C ASN A 803 -5.22 1.22 14.73
N SER A 804 -6.21 1.78 14.05
CA SER A 804 -6.84 1.10 12.90
C SER A 804 -5.90 0.98 11.71
N ALA A 805 -6.04 -0.11 10.97
CA ALA A 805 -5.43 -0.28 9.65
C ALA A 805 -6.42 0.14 8.54
N PRO A 806 -5.96 0.71 7.43
CA PRO A 806 -4.57 1.02 7.09
C PRO A 806 -4.03 2.22 7.88
N ARG A 807 -2.73 2.18 8.18
CA ARG A 807 -2.00 3.24 8.87
C ARG A 807 -0.84 3.72 8.00
N TRP A 808 -0.75 5.02 7.77
CA TRP A 808 0.33 5.65 7.01
C TRP A 808 1.16 6.53 7.92
N ASN A 809 2.43 6.21 8.08
CA ASN A 809 3.36 7.02 8.85
C ASN A 809 3.77 8.26 8.07
N ILE A 810 3.70 9.42 8.71
CA ILE A 810 4.16 10.72 8.17
C ILE A 810 5.54 11.04 8.72
N THR A 811 5.74 10.85 10.04
CA THR A 811 7.04 10.98 10.69
C THR A 811 7.29 9.77 11.58
N VAL A 812 8.53 9.33 11.65
CA VAL A 812 9.00 8.27 12.57
C VAL A 812 10.32 8.74 13.19
N ASP A 813 10.41 8.70 14.52
CA ASP A 813 11.57 9.18 15.28
C ASP A 813 12.01 10.61 14.89
N GLY A 814 11.02 11.50 14.68
CA GLY A 814 11.24 12.89 14.30
C GLY A 814 11.68 13.12 12.86
N GLN A 815 11.83 12.08 12.06
CA GLN A 815 12.16 12.20 10.64
C GLN A 815 10.93 12.03 9.76
N VAL A 816 10.77 12.87 8.75
CA VAL A 816 9.69 12.75 7.76
C VAL A 816 9.95 11.50 6.92
N VAL A 817 9.04 10.53 7.02
CA VAL A 817 9.09 9.31 6.22
C VAL A 817 8.41 9.59 4.90
N ILE A 818 9.21 9.84 3.86
CA ILE A 818 8.70 9.92 2.48
C ILE A 818 8.59 8.48 1.96
N GLU A 819 7.76 7.65 2.57
CA GLU A 819 7.56 6.28 2.08
C GLU A 819 6.47 6.15 1.03
N HIS A 820 5.58 7.12 0.90
CA HIS A 820 4.71 7.27 -0.27
C HIS A 820 4.43 8.74 -0.48
N PRO A 821 4.69 9.29 -1.67
CA PRO A 821 4.00 10.49 -2.09
C PRO A 821 2.51 10.09 -2.12
N ILE A 822 1.76 10.49 -1.11
CA ILE A 822 0.30 10.51 -1.19
C ILE A 822 -0.01 11.34 -2.43
N CYS A 823 -0.15 10.66 -3.57
CA CYS A 823 -0.54 11.25 -4.87
C CYS A 823 -0.02 12.69 -5.07
N LEU A 824 1.26 12.94 -4.83
CA LEU A 824 1.94 14.21 -5.14
C LEU A 824 2.58 14.18 -6.53
N SER A 825 2.05 13.38 -7.44
CA SER A 825 2.49 13.38 -8.82
C SER A 825 1.33 13.71 -9.75
N GLU A 826 0.84 14.93 -9.64
CA GLU A 826 0.45 15.69 -10.81
C GLU A 826 0.99 17.09 -10.65
N LYS A 827 2.28 17.22 -10.84
CA LYS A 827 2.88 18.39 -11.40
C LYS A 827 3.29 18.03 -12.83
N HIS A 828 2.38 18.40 -13.77
CA HIS A 828 2.60 18.55 -15.22
C HIS A 828 3.23 17.37 -15.94
#